data_78637fc801e7ebe242cb1934ee5f52e0
#
_entry.id   78637fc801e7ebe242cb1934ee5f52e0
#
_cell.length_a   1.000
_cell.length_b   1.000
_cell.length_c   1.000
_cell.angle_alpha   90.00
_cell.angle_beta   90.00
_cell.angle_gamma   90.00
#
_symmetry.space_group_name_H-M   'P 1'
#
loop_
_entity.id
_entity.type
_entity.pdbx_description
1 polymer ?
#
loop_
_entity_poly.entity_id
_entity_poly.type
_entity_poly.pdbx_seq_one_letter_code
_entity_poly.pdbx_strand_id
1 'polypeptide(L)'
;MKLSELKTGEVGVIAKVNGHGGFRKRLIEMGFISGKRVAVVLNAPLKDPIEYEILGYKVSLRRSEAGLIDVISEEEAKASVDSKQDFTSICDVDCDEVAALNLEMARLAKERHHVIRVALVGNPNCGKTSLFNIASGSHEHVGNYSGVTVDAKEGHFEYGGYRFVFVDLPGTYSLSAYSPEELYVRKNLVENVPDVVVNVVDASNIERNLYLTTQVIDMNLRVVMALNMYDELKARGDSLDTQQLGYLLGMPVCPTVSRDGTGIPELLDTVIKIYEQHDERLARHIHINHGPELEKSIDRIKLLIQKNQDIRDKYSTRYLAIKYLENDRQIDGVIATLPNAGEIAQVRSEETARIENLIHTSPESAIVDAKYSFIHGALAETYTQHVEARPRKTVTDRIDAVVTNKWAAFPIFILLLYLIFQSTFTLGNYPMNWIDWLVGQFGDFVANFMKDGWFKDLLVDGVIAGVGSVLVFLPNILILYFFLSIMEDSGYMARAAFIVDKLMHRIGLHGKSFIPMVMGFGCNVPAIMATRAIESRKSRLITIAIIPFMSCAGRLPIFVLLAGAFFPHNSALALLGIYFLGVLMAILSAVVLSRFIKEDDLPFVMELPPYRVPTGKAIWRHTWEKGKQYLEKMATTILIGSVVIWCLGYFPRSDKGAEYQQEHSYIGQLGKAVSPALDPLGFSWKMDIGLLTGVVAKELVVSTLGVMYASDEPAVSEAVEAADTDVLAADTQLQGTLARSVTLPAAVAYMIFILLYFPCIATFVAIKNETGKWRWAIAVCAYTMVVAWLAAFIGFHITALLI
;
A
#
# COMPACT_ATOMS: atom_id res chain seq x y z
N MET A 1 -1.17 -30.17 20.41
CA MET A 1 0.12 -29.51 20.13
C MET A 1 -0.12 -28.15 19.52
N LYS A 2 0.91 -27.28 19.50
CA LYS A 2 0.78 -25.96 18.85
C LYS A 2 1.17 -26.02 17.36
N LEU A 3 0.54 -25.22 16.52
CA LEU A 3 0.85 -25.15 15.09
C LEU A 3 2.34 -24.78 14.84
N SER A 4 2.92 -23.94 15.71
CA SER A 4 4.35 -23.56 15.65
C SER A 4 5.34 -24.70 15.93
N GLU A 5 4.87 -25.83 16.44
CA GLU A 5 5.72 -27.00 16.80
C GLU A 5 5.81 -28.01 15.65
N LEU A 6 4.90 -27.95 14.68
CA LEU A 6 4.97 -28.78 13.48
C LEU A 6 6.22 -28.52 12.66
N LYS A 7 6.81 -29.57 12.12
CA LYS A 7 7.99 -29.51 11.24
C LYS A 7 7.58 -29.34 9.77
N THR A 8 8.52 -28.87 8.97
CA THR A 8 8.33 -28.76 7.52
C THR A 8 7.89 -30.11 6.91
N GLY A 9 6.79 -30.09 6.19
CA GLY A 9 6.16 -31.27 5.59
C GLY A 9 5.17 -32.00 6.49
N GLU A 10 5.06 -31.65 7.77
CA GLU A 10 4.04 -32.22 8.68
C GLU A 10 2.70 -31.54 8.47
N VAL A 11 1.64 -32.29 8.71
CA VAL A 11 0.25 -31.89 8.55
C VAL A 11 -0.48 -32.04 9.88
N GLY A 12 -1.29 -31.06 10.24
CA GLY A 12 -2.15 -31.10 11.39
C GLY A 12 -3.57 -30.67 11.05
N VAL A 13 -4.52 -30.96 11.91
CA VAL A 13 -5.90 -30.46 11.83
C VAL A 13 -6.10 -29.44 12.95
N ILE A 14 -6.64 -28.28 12.61
CA ILE A 14 -6.86 -27.20 13.57
C ILE A 14 -7.96 -27.65 14.56
N ALA A 15 -7.61 -27.66 15.84
CA ALA A 15 -8.54 -27.94 16.91
C ALA A 15 -9.17 -26.64 17.46
N LYS A 16 -8.35 -25.61 17.69
CA LYS A 16 -8.81 -24.34 18.25
C LYS A 16 -7.85 -23.21 17.91
N VAL A 17 -8.42 -22.03 17.62
CA VAL A 17 -7.66 -20.78 17.50
C VAL A 17 -7.85 -19.98 18.79
N ASN A 18 -6.75 -19.78 19.51
CA ASN A 18 -6.70 -18.99 20.74
C ASN A 18 -6.36 -17.53 20.42
N GLY A 19 -6.52 -16.63 21.40
CA GLY A 19 -6.31 -15.20 21.25
C GLY A 19 -7.61 -14.42 21.31
N HIS A 20 -7.51 -13.09 21.30
CA HIS A 20 -8.65 -12.19 21.45
C HIS A 20 -8.62 -11.07 20.41
N GLY A 21 -9.80 -10.51 20.10
CA GLY A 21 -9.94 -9.34 19.25
C GLY A 21 -9.57 -9.56 17.78
N GLY A 22 -9.04 -8.52 17.12
CA GLY A 22 -8.79 -8.51 15.68
C GLY A 22 -7.83 -9.58 15.17
N PHE A 23 -6.90 -10.06 16.01
CA PHE A 23 -5.97 -11.12 15.66
C PHE A 23 -6.69 -12.43 15.34
N ARG A 24 -7.51 -12.92 16.29
CA ARG A 24 -8.25 -14.18 16.14
C ARG A 24 -9.19 -14.11 14.93
N LYS A 25 -9.89 -12.99 14.79
CA LYS A 25 -10.81 -12.79 13.68
C LYS A 25 -10.09 -12.85 12.32
N ARG A 26 -8.95 -12.19 12.20
CA ARG A 26 -8.15 -12.21 10.96
C ARG A 26 -7.69 -13.62 10.58
N LEU A 27 -7.25 -14.43 11.55
CA LEU A 27 -6.90 -15.83 11.29
C LEU A 27 -8.09 -16.64 10.81
N ILE A 28 -9.25 -16.45 11.43
CA ILE A 28 -10.48 -17.14 11.07
C ILE A 28 -10.94 -16.72 9.65
N GLU A 29 -10.91 -15.43 9.32
CA GLU A 29 -11.22 -14.91 7.98
C GLU A 29 -10.28 -15.47 6.91
N MET A 30 -9.06 -15.85 7.29
CA MET A 30 -8.10 -16.52 6.44
C MET A 30 -8.26 -18.05 6.43
N GLY A 31 -9.31 -18.58 7.01
CA GLY A 31 -9.63 -20.00 6.98
C GLY A 31 -8.96 -20.85 8.05
N PHE A 32 -8.30 -20.26 9.08
CA PHE A 32 -7.83 -21.01 10.25
C PHE A 32 -9.00 -21.30 11.17
N ILE A 33 -9.83 -22.25 10.78
CA ILE A 33 -11.03 -22.69 11.51
C ILE A 33 -10.88 -24.13 12.00
N SER A 34 -11.63 -24.49 13.04
CA SER A 34 -11.63 -25.85 13.60
C SER A 34 -11.99 -26.88 12.54
N GLY A 35 -11.31 -28.02 12.55
CA GLY A 35 -11.51 -29.12 11.61
C GLY A 35 -10.80 -28.98 10.27
N LYS A 36 -10.17 -27.83 9.95
CA LYS A 36 -9.44 -27.66 8.69
C LYS A 36 -7.99 -28.16 8.79
N ARG A 37 -7.56 -28.77 7.69
CA ARG A 37 -6.21 -29.30 7.52
C ARG A 37 -5.23 -28.15 7.25
N VAL A 38 -4.08 -28.16 7.92
CA VAL A 38 -3.00 -27.21 7.73
C VAL A 38 -1.67 -27.95 7.60
N ALA A 39 -0.87 -27.61 6.59
CA ALA A 39 0.45 -28.20 6.34
C ALA A 39 1.55 -27.15 6.48
N VAL A 40 2.70 -27.54 7.05
CA VAL A 40 3.89 -26.68 7.10
C VAL A 40 4.65 -26.84 5.80
N VAL A 41 4.74 -25.77 4.99
CA VAL A 41 5.43 -25.77 3.69
C VAL A 41 6.91 -25.51 3.86
N LEU A 42 7.26 -24.35 4.45
CA LEU A 42 8.67 -24.01 4.70
C LEU A 42 8.82 -22.97 5.82
N ASN A 43 10.05 -22.85 6.33
CA ASN A 43 10.42 -21.79 7.25
C ASN A 43 11.22 -20.71 6.50
N ALA A 44 10.99 -19.42 6.83
CA ALA A 44 11.81 -18.34 6.32
C ALA A 44 13.31 -18.58 6.62
N PRO A 45 14.26 -18.00 5.85
CA PRO A 45 15.69 -18.18 6.03
C PRO A 45 16.18 -17.93 7.47
N LEU A 46 15.53 -17.01 8.19
CA LEU A 46 15.81 -16.71 9.61
C LEU A 46 14.99 -17.55 10.59
N LYS A 47 14.34 -18.64 10.14
CA LYS A 47 13.46 -19.56 10.90
C LYS A 47 12.14 -18.92 11.37
N ASP A 48 11.81 -17.73 10.95
CA ASP A 48 10.60 -16.99 11.27
C ASP A 48 10.40 -15.89 10.23
N PRO A 49 9.18 -15.73 9.64
CA PRO A 49 7.94 -16.50 9.83
C PRO A 49 7.97 -17.92 9.23
N ILE A 50 6.87 -18.67 9.41
CA ILE A 50 6.65 -20.01 8.86
C ILE A 50 5.55 -19.93 7.80
N GLU A 51 5.76 -20.58 6.66
CA GLU A 51 4.76 -20.71 5.59
C GLU A 51 3.94 -21.97 5.82
N TYR A 52 2.62 -21.78 5.82
CA TYR A 52 1.62 -22.81 5.94
C TYR A 52 0.78 -22.87 4.68
N GLU A 53 0.29 -24.04 4.35
CA GLU A 53 -0.74 -24.26 3.34
C GLU A 53 -2.07 -24.59 4.02
N ILE A 54 -3.10 -23.83 3.73
CA ILE A 54 -4.46 -23.99 4.24
C ILE A 54 -5.46 -23.66 3.13
N LEU A 55 -6.53 -24.44 2.98
CA LEU A 55 -7.56 -24.25 1.95
C LEU A 55 -6.98 -24.09 0.52
N GLY A 56 -5.84 -24.75 0.24
CA GLY A 56 -5.20 -24.72 -1.08
C GLY A 56 -4.36 -23.46 -1.40
N TYR A 57 -4.15 -22.56 -0.45
CA TYR A 57 -3.28 -21.41 -0.64
C TYR A 57 -2.22 -21.29 0.46
N LYS A 58 -1.17 -20.50 0.19
CA LYS A 58 -0.02 -20.35 1.07
C LYS A 58 -0.10 -19.07 1.87
N VAL A 59 0.10 -19.19 3.18
CA VAL A 59 0.06 -18.09 4.14
C VAL A 59 1.23 -18.19 5.10
N SER A 60 1.83 -17.07 5.45
CA SER A 60 2.91 -17.03 6.45
C SER A 60 2.42 -16.44 7.76
N LEU A 61 2.77 -17.10 8.86
CA LEU A 61 2.53 -16.65 10.23
C LEU A 61 3.84 -16.63 11.00
N ARG A 62 3.97 -15.68 11.91
CA ARG A 62 5.09 -15.70 12.88
C ARG A 62 4.91 -16.86 13.85
N ARG A 63 6.05 -17.36 14.41
CA ARG A 63 6.00 -18.45 15.39
C ARG A 63 5.17 -18.12 16.62
N SER A 64 5.20 -16.87 17.08
CA SER A 64 4.37 -16.40 18.19
C SER A 64 2.87 -16.47 17.87
N GLU A 65 2.49 -16.17 16.64
CA GLU A 65 1.11 -16.21 16.15
C GLU A 65 0.65 -17.66 15.92
N ALA A 66 1.47 -18.48 15.27
CA ALA A 66 1.22 -19.90 15.09
C ALA A 66 1.14 -20.66 16.44
N GLY A 67 1.81 -20.18 17.48
CA GLY A 67 1.70 -20.70 18.84
C GLY A 67 0.34 -20.50 19.51
N LEU A 68 -0.52 -19.65 18.94
CA LEU A 68 -1.91 -19.46 19.41
C LEU A 68 -2.91 -20.43 18.78
N ILE A 69 -2.48 -21.24 17.81
CA ILE A 69 -3.32 -22.22 17.12
C ILE A 69 -3.02 -23.62 17.65
N ASP A 70 -4.03 -24.27 18.20
CA ASP A 70 -3.95 -25.66 18.63
C ASP A 70 -4.28 -26.58 17.46
N VAL A 71 -3.44 -27.59 17.26
CA VAL A 71 -3.61 -28.61 16.23
C VAL A 71 -3.56 -30.01 16.83
N ILE A 72 -4.27 -30.94 16.22
CA ILE A 72 -4.29 -32.38 16.51
C ILE A 72 -3.78 -33.15 15.28
N SER A 73 -3.40 -34.40 15.48
CA SER A 73 -3.02 -35.25 14.35
C SER A 73 -4.21 -35.62 13.48
N GLU A 74 -3.96 -35.99 12.22
CA GLU A 74 -5.05 -36.46 11.34
C GLU A 74 -5.77 -37.72 11.87
N GLU A 75 -5.08 -38.55 12.62
CA GLU A 75 -5.63 -39.76 13.25
C GLU A 75 -6.59 -39.40 14.39
N GLU A 76 -6.18 -38.46 15.25
CA GLU A 76 -7.04 -37.95 16.34
C GLU A 76 -8.26 -37.20 15.79
N ALA A 77 -8.10 -36.46 14.70
CA ALA A 77 -9.20 -35.74 14.06
C ALA A 77 -10.25 -36.69 13.47
N LYS A 78 -9.86 -37.81 12.86
CA LYS A 78 -10.76 -38.83 12.34
C LYS A 78 -11.58 -39.51 13.45
N ALA A 79 -10.99 -39.68 14.64
CA ALA A 79 -11.70 -40.26 15.79
C ALA A 79 -12.76 -39.33 16.41
N SER A 80 -12.64 -38.00 16.18
CA SER A 80 -13.56 -36.98 16.72
C SER A 80 -14.76 -36.65 15.80
N VAL A 81 -14.82 -37.20 14.59
CA VAL A 81 -15.80 -36.85 13.53
C VAL A 81 -17.21 -37.50 13.75
N ASP A 82 -17.40 -38.36 14.74
CA ASP A 82 -18.68 -39.04 14.94
C ASP A 82 -19.83 -38.18 15.54
N SER A 83 -19.66 -36.85 15.61
CA SER A 83 -20.68 -35.91 16.06
C SER A 83 -20.97 -34.79 15.06
N LYS A 84 -21.15 -35.11 13.77
CA LYS A 84 -21.63 -34.13 12.81
C LYS A 84 -23.12 -33.89 12.95
N GLN A 85 -23.49 -32.69 13.37
CA GLN A 85 -24.83 -32.17 13.18
C GLN A 85 -25.01 -31.84 11.70
N ASP A 86 -26.02 -32.44 11.07
CA ASP A 86 -26.47 -32.10 9.71
C ASP A 86 -27.08 -30.70 9.70
N PHE A 87 -26.33 -29.75 9.16
CA PHE A 87 -26.79 -28.37 8.93
C PHE A 87 -27.27 -28.20 7.48
N THR A 88 -28.26 -28.94 7.07
CA THR A 88 -28.92 -28.77 5.78
C THR A 88 -30.34 -28.25 5.97
N SER A 89 -30.48 -26.93 6.07
CA SER A 89 -31.74 -26.28 5.74
C SER A 89 -31.50 -24.84 5.28
N ILE A 90 -31.71 -24.63 3.98
CA ILE A 90 -31.95 -23.34 3.40
C ILE A 90 -33.35 -22.94 3.83
N CYS A 91 -33.50 -21.87 4.61
CA CYS A 91 -34.82 -21.33 4.91
C CYS A 91 -35.23 -20.38 3.78
N ASP A 92 -36.19 -20.79 2.97
CA ASP A 92 -37.00 -19.89 2.16
C ASP A 92 -37.87 -19.05 3.11
N VAL A 93 -37.52 -17.80 3.32
CA VAL A 93 -38.33 -16.90 4.13
C VAL A 93 -38.86 -15.80 3.21
N ASP A 94 -40.18 -15.82 3.01
CA ASP A 94 -40.91 -14.63 2.52
C ASP A 94 -40.76 -13.54 3.57
N CYS A 95 -39.84 -12.58 3.30
CA CYS A 95 -39.67 -11.44 4.18
C CYS A 95 -40.34 -10.22 3.58
N ASP A 96 -41.36 -9.70 4.24
CA ASP A 96 -42.00 -8.41 3.90
C ASP A 96 -41.01 -7.25 3.78
N GLU A 97 -39.89 -7.30 4.53
CA GLU A 97 -38.78 -6.34 4.43
C GLU A 97 -38.08 -6.34 3.07
N VAL A 98 -37.93 -7.51 2.45
CA VAL A 98 -37.29 -7.65 1.12
C VAL A 98 -38.21 -7.11 0.06
N ALA A 99 -39.51 -7.32 0.17
CA ALA A 99 -40.49 -6.78 -0.74
C ALA A 99 -40.51 -5.23 -0.69
N ALA A 100 -40.43 -4.65 0.49
CA ALA A 100 -40.37 -3.19 0.68
C ALA A 100 -39.08 -2.57 0.08
N LEU A 101 -37.90 -3.17 0.37
CA LEU A 101 -36.61 -2.72 -0.16
C LEU A 101 -36.55 -2.85 -1.69
N ASN A 102 -37.06 -3.95 -2.23
CA ASN A 102 -37.14 -4.19 -3.67
C ASN A 102 -38.09 -3.21 -4.39
N LEU A 103 -39.22 -2.83 -3.75
CA LEU A 103 -40.14 -1.82 -4.27
C LEU A 103 -39.52 -0.43 -4.31
N GLU A 104 -38.76 -0.03 -3.30
CA GLU A 104 -38.07 1.26 -3.27
C GLU A 104 -36.91 1.30 -4.26
N MET A 105 -36.13 0.22 -4.39
CA MET A 105 -35.09 0.07 -5.42
C MET A 105 -35.68 0.10 -6.83
N ALA A 106 -36.83 -0.55 -7.07
CA ALA A 106 -37.52 -0.51 -8.36
C ALA A 106 -38.05 0.90 -8.71
N ARG A 107 -38.44 1.67 -7.70
CA ARG A 107 -38.86 3.10 -7.87
C ARG A 107 -37.66 3.95 -8.21
N LEU A 108 -36.53 3.84 -7.51
CA LEU A 108 -35.28 4.53 -7.76
C LEU A 108 -34.71 4.19 -9.15
N ALA A 109 -34.81 2.92 -9.57
CA ALA A 109 -34.42 2.48 -10.92
C ALA A 109 -35.22 3.13 -12.03
N LYS A 110 -36.54 3.28 -11.84
CA LYS A 110 -37.42 4.00 -12.82
C LYS A 110 -37.15 5.50 -12.91
N GLU A 111 -36.72 6.14 -11.82
CA GLU A 111 -36.36 7.57 -11.79
C GLU A 111 -35.00 7.86 -12.45
N ARG A 112 -34.08 6.89 -12.54
CA ARG A 112 -32.71 7.07 -13.05
C ARG A 112 -32.52 6.78 -14.55
N HIS A 113 -33.50 6.87 -15.36
CA HIS A 113 -33.46 6.72 -16.83
C HIS A 113 -32.15 6.07 -17.38
N HIS A 114 -32.11 4.74 -17.52
CA HIS A 114 -31.04 3.96 -18.18
C HIS A 114 -29.62 4.05 -17.58
N VAL A 115 -29.46 4.45 -16.32
CA VAL A 115 -28.15 4.43 -15.63
C VAL A 115 -28.12 3.32 -14.58
N ILE A 116 -27.15 2.39 -14.71
CA ILE A 116 -26.96 1.29 -13.75
C ILE A 116 -25.67 1.54 -12.96
N ARG A 117 -25.78 1.70 -11.64
CA ARG A 117 -24.62 1.79 -10.72
C ARG A 117 -24.24 0.41 -10.22
N VAL A 118 -23.01 -0.01 -10.52
CA VAL A 118 -22.48 -1.31 -10.16
C VAL A 118 -21.28 -1.14 -9.23
N ALA A 119 -21.33 -1.74 -8.05
CA ALA A 119 -20.16 -1.82 -7.17
C ALA A 119 -19.44 -3.18 -7.36
N LEU A 120 -18.13 -3.11 -7.62
CA LEU A 120 -17.28 -4.29 -7.68
C LEU A 120 -16.72 -4.59 -6.29
N VAL A 121 -17.04 -5.77 -5.75
CA VAL A 121 -16.57 -6.27 -4.46
C VAL A 121 -15.80 -7.57 -4.68
N GLY A 122 -14.79 -7.85 -3.90
CA GLY A 122 -14.04 -9.11 -3.99
C GLY A 122 -12.76 -9.08 -3.19
N ASN A 123 -12.19 -10.26 -2.97
CA ASN A 123 -10.95 -10.41 -2.23
C ASN A 123 -9.77 -9.70 -2.94
N PRO A 124 -8.71 -9.31 -2.21
CA PRO A 124 -7.46 -8.91 -2.84
C PRO A 124 -6.98 -9.99 -3.83
N ASN A 125 -6.45 -9.58 -4.96
CA ASN A 125 -5.90 -10.44 -6.03
C ASN A 125 -6.91 -11.35 -6.78
N CYS A 126 -8.21 -11.21 -6.58
CA CYS A 126 -9.23 -11.95 -7.36
C CYS A 126 -9.40 -11.46 -8.81
N GLY A 127 -8.64 -10.43 -9.22
CA GLY A 127 -8.71 -9.86 -10.57
C GLY A 127 -9.79 -8.79 -10.77
N LYS A 128 -10.31 -8.22 -9.69
CA LYS A 128 -11.37 -7.19 -9.69
C LYS A 128 -11.02 -5.97 -10.55
N THR A 129 -9.85 -5.35 -10.30
CA THR A 129 -9.39 -4.18 -11.08
C THR A 129 -9.11 -4.53 -12.54
N SER A 130 -8.70 -5.76 -12.86
CA SER A 130 -8.55 -6.23 -14.23
C SER A 130 -9.90 -6.31 -14.95
N LEU A 131 -10.92 -6.85 -14.27
CA LEU A 131 -12.30 -6.90 -14.77
C LEU A 131 -12.84 -5.48 -14.98
N PHE A 132 -12.66 -4.59 -14.02
CA PHE A 132 -13.02 -3.17 -14.12
C PHE A 132 -12.41 -2.51 -15.36
N ASN A 133 -11.11 -2.66 -15.55
CA ASN A 133 -10.38 -2.04 -16.65
C ASN A 133 -10.82 -2.53 -18.03
N ILE A 134 -11.17 -3.81 -18.15
CA ILE A 134 -11.64 -4.37 -19.43
C ILE A 134 -13.08 -3.97 -19.70
N ALA A 135 -13.96 -4.01 -18.69
CA ALA A 135 -15.35 -3.64 -18.85
C ALA A 135 -15.51 -2.13 -19.14
N SER A 136 -14.73 -1.27 -18.48
CA SER A 136 -14.82 0.20 -18.65
C SER A 136 -14.08 0.75 -19.88
N GLY A 137 -13.30 -0.08 -20.60
CA GLY A 137 -12.61 0.34 -21.83
C GLY A 137 -11.64 1.51 -21.65
N SER A 138 -11.04 1.70 -20.47
CA SER A 138 -10.07 2.77 -20.13
C SER A 138 -10.69 4.18 -19.94
N HIS A 139 -11.99 4.33 -19.79
CA HIS A 139 -12.63 5.60 -19.42
C HIS A 139 -12.72 5.73 -17.89
N GLU A 140 -11.56 5.98 -17.25
CA GLU A 140 -11.44 6.07 -15.79
C GLU A 140 -11.54 7.52 -15.31
N HIS A 141 -12.37 7.78 -14.30
CA HIS A 141 -12.29 8.97 -13.45
C HIS A 141 -11.93 8.54 -12.02
N VAL A 142 -10.84 9.08 -11.47
CA VAL A 142 -10.48 8.87 -10.08
C VAL A 142 -11.32 9.80 -9.21
N GLY A 143 -12.33 9.27 -8.55
CA GLY A 143 -13.12 9.98 -7.56
C GLY A 143 -12.42 10.00 -6.19
N ASN A 144 -11.93 11.15 -5.76
CA ASN A 144 -11.47 11.34 -4.38
C ASN A 144 -12.69 11.66 -3.50
N TYR A 145 -13.15 10.69 -2.73
CA TYR A 145 -14.17 10.94 -1.71
C TYR A 145 -13.55 11.54 -0.45
N SER A 146 -14.09 12.68 -0.01
CA SER A 146 -13.60 13.42 1.15
C SER A 146 -13.74 12.59 2.43
N GLY A 147 -12.62 12.33 3.10
CA GLY A 147 -12.58 11.79 4.46
C GLY A 147 -11.87 10.46 4.68
N VAL A 148 -11.51 9.73 3.61
CA VAL A 148 -10.73 8.47 3.71
C VAL A 148 -9.62 8.49 2.65
N THR A 149 -8.42 8.06 3.02
CA THR A 149 -7.24 7.96 2.12
C THR A 149 -7.31 6.77 1.13
N VAL A 150 -8.52 6.32 0.80
CA VAL A 150 -8.76 5.17 -0.08
C VAL A 150 -9.38 5.68 -1.36
N ASP A 151 -8.67 5.50 -2.48
CA ASP A 151 -9.15 5.90 -3.81
C ASP A 151 -10.03 4.79 -4.39
N ALA A 152 -11.34 5.05 -4.57
CA ALA A 152 -12.18 4.24 -5.44
C ALA A 152 -12.13 4.80 -6.86
N LYS A 153 -12.05 3.92 -7.85
CA LYS A 153 -12.08 4.29 -9.26
C LYS A 153 -13.51 4.16 -9.78
N GLU A 154 -13.99 5.18 -10.48
CA GLU A 154 -15.26 5.12 -11.20
C GLU A 154 -15.00 5.02 -12.71
N GLY A 155 -15.66 4.06 -13.36
CA GLY A 155 -15.63 3.86 -14.80
C GLY A 155 -17.02 4.06 -15.39
N HIS A 156 -17.11 4.82 -16.48
CA HIS A 156 -18.35 5.08 -17.19
C HIS A 156 -18.29 4.50 -18.61
N PHE A 157 -19.25 3.67 -18.97
CA PHE A 157 -19.35 3.13 -20.32
C PHE A 157 -20.80 2.79 -20.68
N GLU A 158 -21.06 2.58 -21.97
CA GLU A 158 -22.38 2.20 -22.48
C GLU A 158 -22.36 0.76 -22.97
N TYR A 159 -23.38 -0.02 -22.58
CA TYR A 159 -23.59 -1.38 -23.01
C TYR A 159 -25.08 -1.73 -22.98
N GLY A 160 -25.57 -2.44 -24.01
CA GLY A 160 -26.97 -2.91 -24.08
C GLY A 160 -28.03 -1.80 -23.99
N GLY A 161 -27.70 -0.55 -24.36
CA GLY A 161 -28.59 0.59 -24.23
C GLY A 161 -28.62 1.24 -22.85
N TYR A 162 -27.80 0.78 -21.93
CA TYR A 162 -27.65 1.32 -20.57
C TYR A 162 -26.30 2.01 -20.40
N ARG A 163 -26.27 3.06 -19.60
CA ARG A 163 -25.04 3.69 -19.12
C ARG A 163 -24.65 3.05 -17.79
N PHE A 164 -23.52 2.36 -17.79
CA PHE A 164 -22.95 1.78 -16.60
C PHE A 164 -22.03 2.75 -15.86
N VAL A 165 -22.16 2.75 -14.54
CA VAL A 165 -21.26 3.44 -13.61
C VAL A 165 -20.64 2.37 -12.72
N PHE A 166 -19.47 1.89 -13.08
CA PHE A 166 -18.73 0.89 -12.29
C PHE A 166 -17.91 1.60 -11.23
N VAL A 167 -18.01 1.12 -9.98
CA VAL A 167 -17.22 1.57 -8.85
C VAL A 167 -16.31 0.44 -8.41
N ASP A 168 -14.99 0.56 -8.65
CA ASP A 168 -14.00 -0.41 -8.18
C ASP A 168 -13.68 -0.14 -6.70
N LEU A 169 -14.28 -0.95 -5.81
CA LEU A 169 -14.04 -0.86 -4.37
C LEU A 169 -12.72 -1.58 -4.00
N PRO A 170 -12.03 -1.16 -2.93
CA PRO A 170 -10.84 -1.86 -2.44
C PRO A 170 -11.07 -3.35 -2.22
N GLY A 171 -10.02 -4.16 -2.44
CA GLY A 171 -10.10 -5.59 -2.13
C GLY A 171 -10.16 -5.83 -0.63
N THR A 172 -11.14 -6.64 -0.18
CA THR A 172 -11.32 -6.97 1.23
C THR A 172 -11.59 -8.47 1.39
N TYR A 173 -11.18 -9.03 2.52
CA TYR A 173 -11.49 -10.43 2.85
C TYR A 173 -12.80 -10.58 3.61
N SER A 174 -13.23 -9.51 4.27
CA SER A 174 -14.47 -9.43 5.01
C SER A 174 -15.03 -8.02 5.01
N LEU A 175 -16.27 -7.85 5.44
CA LEU A 175 -16.93 -6.56 5.67
C LEU A 175 -16.89 -6.18 7.16
N SER A 176 -15.89 -6.65 7.89
CA SER A 176 -15.65 -6.26 9.27
C SER A 176 -14.93 -4.91 9.32
N ALA A 177 -15.14 -4.15 10.42
CA ALA A 177 -14.66 -2.76 10.53
C ALA A 177 -13.21 -2.65 11.06
N TYR A 178 -12.29 -3.52 10.63
CA TYR A 178 -10.92 -3.52 11.17
C TYR A 178 -9.93 -2.74 10.33
N SER A 179 -10.04 -2.78 9.00
CA SER A 179 -9.19 -1.97 8.12
C SER A 179 -9.94 -0.76 7.57
N PRO A 180 -9.23 0.34 7.22
CA PRO A 180 -9.85 1.48 6.55
C PRO A 180 -10.52 1.11 5.23
N GLU A 181 -9.97 0.11 4.52
CA GLU A 181 -10.49 -0.41 3.26
C GLU A 181 -11.82 -1.14 3.48
N GLU A 182 -11.89 -2.04 4.49
CA GLU A 182 -13.12 -2.75 4.85
C GLU A 182 -14.22 -1.77 5.27
N LEU A 183 -13.87 -0.77 6.08
CA LEU A 183 -14.76 0.31 6.47
C LEU A 183 -15.31 1.06 5.27
N TYR A 184 -14.45 1.36 4.30
CA TYR A 184 -14.83 2.10 3.09
C TYR A 184 -15.79 1.28 2.23
N VAL A 185 -15.47 0.00 1.97
CA VAL A 185 -16.33 -0.92 1.20
C VAL A 185 -17.70 -1.00 1.84
N ARG A 186 -17.76 -1.29 3.15
CA ARG A 186 -19.01 -1.40 3.89
C ARG A 186 -19.83 -0.11 3.87
N LYS A 187 -19.18 1.04 4.11
CA LYS A 187 -19.83 2.34 4.06
C LYS A 187 -20.41 2.63 2.67
N ASN A 188 -19.68 2.29 1.62
CA ASN A 188 -20.14 2.47 0.25
C ASN A 188 -21.38 1.59 -0.06
N LEU A 189 -21.36 0.32 0.37
CA LEU A 189 -22.49 -0.61 0.17
C LEU A 189 -23.75 -0.23 0.96
N VAL A 190 -23.59 0.45 2.10
CA VAL A 190 -24.71 0.84 2.97
C VAL A 190 -25.21 2.26 2.69
N GLU A 191 -24.32 3.25 2.50
CA GLU A 191 -24.69 4.65 2.34
C GLU A 191 -24.96 5.03 0.88
N ASN A 192 -24.23 4.40 -0.07
CA ASN A 192 -24.35 4.64 -1.50
C ASN A 192 -24.90 3.41 -2.23
N VAL A 193 -25.94 2.80 -1.69
CA VAL A 193 -26.48 1.52 -2.16
C VAL A 193 -26.42 1.40 -3.69
N PRO A 194 -25.61 0.47 -4.26
CA PRO A 194 -25.53 0.27 -5.69
C PRO A 194 -26.78 -0.44 -6.21
N ASP A 195 -27.09 -0.27 -7.47
CA ASP A 195 -28.23 -0.96 -8.11
C ASP A 195 -27.96 -2.47 -8.19
N VAL A 196 -26.69 -2.85 -8.46
CA VAL A 196 -26.22 -4.24 -8.47
C VAL A 196 -24.80 -4.31 -7.90
N VAL A 197 -24.52 -5.33 -7.11
CA VAL A 197 -23.16 -5.68 -6.65
C VAL A 197 -22.62 -6.80 -7.52
N VAL A 198 -21.45 -6.61 -8.12
CA VAL A 198 -20.71 -7.68 -8.78
C VAL A 198 -19.64 -8.17 -7.80
N ASN A 199 -19.84 -9.36 -7.27
CA ASN A 199 -18.90 -10.03 -6.38
C ASN A 199 -17.89 -10.84 -7.21
N VAL A 200 -16.65 -10.37 -7.27
CA VAL A 200 -15.56 -11.03 -8.03
C VAL A 200 -14.89 -12.06 -7.14
N VAL A 201 -15.04 -13.33 -7.52
CA VAL A 201 -14.55 -14.52 -6.82
C VAL A 201 -13.44 -15.18 -7.62
N ASP A 202 -12.32 -15.48 -6.99
CA ASP A 202 -11.23 -16.26 -7.58
C ASP A 202 -11.61 -17.73 -7.60
N ALA A 203 -11.83 -18.30 -8.78
CA ALA A 203 -12.20 -19.70 -8.98
C ALA A 203 -11.12 -20.67 -8.50
N SER A 204 -9.86 -20.25 -8.51
CA SER A 204 -8.73 -21.08 -8.06
C SER A 204 -8.64 -21.22 -6.53
N ASN A 205 -9.30 -20.31 -5.78
CA ASN A 205 -9.37 -20.28 -4.31
C ASN A 205 -10.80 -20.02 -3.81
N ILE A 206 -11.75 -20.75 -4.38
CA ILE A 206 -13.19 -20.47 -4.26
C ILE A 206 -13.68 -20.53 -2.81
N GLU A 207 -13.31 -21.54 -2.02
CA GLU A 207 -13.79 -21.74 -0.64
C GLU A 207 -13.54 -20.49 0.23
N ARG A 208 -12.37 -19.91 0.13
CA ARG A 208 -12.01 -18.71 0.87
C ARG A 208 -12.74 -17.46 0.37
N ASN A 209 -12.86 -17.32 -0.94
CA ASN A 209 -13.51 -16.15 -1.54
C ASN A 209 -15.00 -16.11 -1.22
N LEU A 210 -15.66 -17.28 -1.07
CA LEU A 210 -17.06 -17.40 -0.71
C LEU A 210 -17.36 -16.86 0.70
N TYR A 211 -16.38 -16.72 1.60
CA TYR A 211 -16.63 -16.13 2.92
C TYR A 211 -17.11 -14.67 2.81
N LEU A 212 -16.49 -13.86 1.96
CA LEU A 212 -16.97 -12.49 1.67
C LEU A 212 -18.37 -12.54 1.01
N THR A 213 -18.60 -13.49 0.11
CA THR A 213 -19.91 -13.71 -0.51
C THR A 213 -21.01 -13.93 0.55
N THR A 214 -20.75 -14.72 1.58
CA THR A 214 -21.72 -14.95 2.66
C THR A 214 -22.06 -13.66 3.42
N GLN A 215 -21.12 -12.75 3.57
CA GLN A 215 -21.36 -11.46 4.22
C GLN A 215 -22.15 -10.50 3.35
N VAL A 216 -21.95 -10.55 2.03
CA VAL A 216 -22.72 -9.76 1.06
C VAL A 216 -24.17 -10.28 1.00
N ILE A 217 -24.38 -11.60 1.08
CA ILE A 217 -25.73 -12.22 1.21
C ILE A 217 -26.45 -11.67 2.45
N ASP A 218 -25.77 -11.61 3.61
CA ASP A 218 -26.36 -11.09 4.85
C ASP A 218 -26.85 -9.64 4.72
N MET A 219 -26.22 -8.81 3.84
CA MET A 219 -26.61 -7.42 3.58
C MET A 219 -27.87 -7.27 2.75
N ASN A 220 -28.34 -8.37 2.17
CA ASN A 220 -29.57 -8.39 1.36
C ASN A 220 -29.51 -7.49 0.11
N LEU A 221 -28.39 -7.46 -0.58
CA LEU A 221 -28.15 -6.70 -1.80
C LEU A 221 -28.42 -7.57 -3.05
N ARG A 222 -28.69 -6.93 -4.20
CA ARG A 222 -28.74 -7.62 -5.49
C ARG A 222 -27.31 -7.94 -5.95
N VAL A 223 -26.99 -9.21 -6.06
CA VAL A 223 -25.60 -9.67 -6.30
C VAL A 223 -25.52 -10.53 -7.54
N VAL A 224 -24.51 -10.30 -8.36
CA VAL A 224 -24.03 -11.20 -9.42
C VAL A 224 -22.64 -11.67 -9.07
N MET A 225 -22.37 -12.95 -9.13
CA MET A 225 -21.03 -13.48 -8.94
C MET A 225 -20.27 -13.53 -10.27
N ALA A 226 -19.16 -12.80 -10.37
CA ALA A 226 -18.17 -12.97 -11.43
C ALA A 226 -17.12 -13.99 -10.96
N LEU A 227 -17.22 -15.23 -11.42
CA LEU A 227 -16.28 -16.31 -11.09
C LEU A 227 -15.06 -16.19 -12.00
N ASN A 228 -14.09 -15.42 -11.55
CA ASN A 228 -12.89 -15.04 -12.32
C ASN A 228 -11.78 -16.11 -12.22
N MET A 229 -10.79 -16.02 -13.11
CA MET A 229 -9.71 -17.01 -13.22
C MET A 229 -10.23 -18.44 -13.48
N TYR A 230 -11.32 -18.53 -14.20
CA TYR A 230 -11.96 -19.80 -14.51
C TYR A 230 -11.10 -20.71 -15.41
N ASP A 231 -10.20 -20.10 -16.17
CA ASP A 231 -9.15 -20.79 -16.94
C ASP A 231 -8.17 -21.56 -16.03
N GLU A 232 -7.79 -20.98 -14.89
CA GLU A 232 -6.91 -21.64 -13.91
C GLU A 232 -7.58 -22.85 -13.24
N LEU A 233 -8.87 -22.75 -12.92
CA LEU A 233 -9.66 -23.89 -12.40
C LEU A 233 -9.71 -25.04 -13.41
N LYS A 234 -10.03 -24.72 -14.68
CA LYS A 234 -10.05 -25.73 -15.77
C LYS A 234 -8.68 -26.34 -16.03
N ALA A 235 -7.61 -25.54 -15.96
CA ALA A 235 -6.23 -26.01 -16.17
C ALA A 235 -5.78 -27.01 -15.08
N ARG A 236 -6.38 -26.98 -13.88
CA ARG A 236 -6.17 -27.97 -12.82
C ARG A 236 -6.94 -29.28 -13.05
N GLY A 237 -7.86 -29.30 -14.01
CA GLY A 237 -8.77 -30.43 -14.25
C GLY A 237 -9.98 -30.45 -13.33
N ASP A 238 -10.17 -29.42 -12.49
CA ASP A 238 -11.30 -29.31 -11.59
C ASP A 238 -12.56 -28.90 -12.36
N SER A 239 -13.73 -29.35 -11.88
CA SER A 239 -15.02 -28.97 -12.43
C SER A 239 -15.92 -28.36 -11.36
N LEU A 240 -16.72 -27.37 -11.76
CA LEU A 240 -17.66 -26.68 -10.89
C LEU A 240 -18.99 -26.50 -11.63
N ASP A 241 -20.06 -26.98 -11.01
CA ASP A 241 -21.42 -26.71 -11.49
C ASP A 241 -21.84 -25.31 -11.05
N THR A 242 -21.72 -24.35 -11.97
CA THR A 242 -22.00 -22.93 -11.74
C THR A 242 -23.49 -22.65 -11.60
N GLN A 243 -24.37 -23.49 -12.20
CA GLN A 243 -25.82 -23.33 -12.10
C GLN A 243 -26.31 -23.78 -10.71
N GLN A 244 -25.88 -24.95 -10.27
CA GLN A 244 -26.21 -25.45 -8.95
C GLN A 244 -25.63 -24.58 -7.84
N LEU A 245 -24.38 -24.11 -8.00
CA LEU A 245 -23.77 -23.16 -7.06
C LEU A 245 -24.58 -21.86 -6.97
N GLY A 246 -25.00 -21.34 -8.11
CA GLY A 246 -25.84 -20.13 -8.16
C GLY A 246 -27.17 -20.32 -7.45
N TYR A 247 -27.80 -21.48 -7.61
CA TYR A 247 -29.03 -21.83 -6.92
C TYR A 247 -28.85 -21.89 -5.40
N LEU A 248 -27.76 -22.52 -4.92
CA LEU A 248 -27.44 -22.64 -3.49
C LEU A 248 -27.05 -21.27 -2.85
N LEU A 249 -26.42 -20.38 -3.63
CA LEU A 249 -26.02 -19.05 -3.16
C LEU A 249 -27.08 -17.95 -3.39
N GLY A 250 -28.18 -18.28 -4.06
CA GLY A 250 -29.28 -17.34 -4.36
C GLY A 250 -28.87 -16.21 -5.30
N MET A 251 -27.82 -16.40 -6.12
CA MET A 251 -27.33 -15.40 -7.07
C MET A 251 -26.79 -16.06 -8.34
N PRO A 252 -26.89 -15.42 -9.53
CA PRO A 252 -26.28 -15.96 -10.74
C PRO A 252 -24.76 -15.95 -10.67
N VAL A 253 -24.15 -17.01 -11.21
CA VAL A 253 -22.70 -17.21 -11.29
C VAL A 253 -22.26 -17.15 -12.74
N CYS A 254 -21.45 -16.16 -13.11
CA CYS A 254 -20.91 -15.96 -14.44
C CYS A 254 -19.41 -16.30 -14.47
N PRO A 255 -18.99 -17.37 -15.15
CA PRO A 255 -17.57 -17.66 -15.34
C PRO A 255 -16.90 -16.58 -16.19
N THR A 256 -15.78 -16.02 -15.68
CA THR A 256 -15.06 -14.95 -16.37
C THR A 256 -13.55 -15.21 -16.36
N VAL A 257 -12.87 -14.65 -17.38
CA VAL A 257 -11.41 -14.59 -17.47
C VAL A 257 -11.04 -13.14 -17.75
N SER A 258 -10.74 -12.39 -16.68
CA SER A 258 -10.45 -10.94 -16.81
C SER A 258 -9.20 -10.62 -17.61
N ARG A 259 -8.32 -11.61 -17.92
CA ARG A 259 -7.11 -11.37 -18.69
C ARG A 259 -7.40 -11.11 -20.16
N ASP A 260 -8.37 -11.82 -20.74
CA ASP A 260 -8.74 -11.76 -22.16
C ASP A 260 -10.15 -11.24 -22.44
N GLY A 261 -10.93 -11.00 -21.36
CA GLY A 261 -12.30 -10.46 -21.46
C GLY A 261 -13.38 -11.51 -21.65
N THR A 262 -13.05 -12.80 -21.65
CA THR A 262 -14.03 -13.89 -21.78
C THR A 262 -15.05 -13.84 -20.65
N GLY A 263 -16.35 -13.98 -20.98
CA GLY A 263 -17.45 -14.00 -20.02
C GLY A 263 -17.91 -12.62 -19.51
N ILE A 264 -17.25 -11.52 -19.91
CA ILE A 264 -17.66 -10.15 -19.49
C ILE A 264 -18.96 -9.71 -20.15
N PRO A 265 -19.21 -9.93 -21.46
CA PRO A 265 -20.52 -9.61 -22.05
C PRO A 265 -21.66 -10.34 -21.35
N GLU A 266 -21.53 -11.63 -21.06
CA GLU A 266 -22.52 -12.44 -20.35
C GLU A 266 -22.75 -11.95 -18.92
N LEU A 267 -21.71 -11.45 -18.26
CA LEU A 267 -21.82 -10.82 -16.93
C LEU A 267 -22.64 -9.53 -17.02
N LEU A 268 -22.37 -8.67 -18.00
CA LEU A 268 -23.11 -7.41 -18.19
C LEU A 268 -24.56 -7.65 -18.56
N ASP A 269 -24.85 -8.62 -19.41
CA ASP A 269 -26.23 -9.03 -19.73
C ASP A 269 -26.98 -9.54 -18.50
N THR A 270 -26.29 -10.29 -17.62
CA THR A 270 -26.87 -10.79 -16.37
C THR A 270 -27.14 -9.65 -15.39
N VAL A 271 -26.24 -8.64 -15.32
CA VAL A 271 -26.45 -7.42 -14.52
C VAL A 271 -27.72 -6.67 -14.99
N ILE A 272 -27.90 -6.52 -16.32
CA ILE A 272 -29.10 -5.87 -16.88
C ILE A 272 -30.35 -6.67 -16.49
N LYS A 273 -30.37 -8.00 -16.66
CA LYS A 273 -31.51 -8.85 -16.32
C LYS A 273 -31.93 -8.70 -14.85
N ILE A 274 -30.96 -8.65 -13.93
CA ILE A 274 -31.22 -8.44 -12.49
C ILE A 274 -31.73 -7.02 -12.21
N TYR A 275 -31.16 -6.02 -12.88
CA TYR A 275 -31.61 -4.63 -12.77
C TYR A 275 -33.07 -4.49 -13.20
N GLU A 276 -33.45 -5.09 -14.33
CA GLU A 276 -34.80 -5.05 -14.90
C GLU A 276 -35.79 -5.98 -14.18
N GLN A 277 -35.34 -6.81 -13.25
CA GLN A 277 -36.20 -7.82 -12.56
C GLN A 277 -36.92 -8.78 -13.50
N HIS A 278 -36.35 -9.10 -14.66
CA HIS A 278 -36.99 -9.95 -15.67
C HIS A 278 -37.04 -11.45 -15.28
N ASP A 279 -36.32 -11.88 -14.26
CA ASP A 279 -36.27 -13.27 -13.87
C ASP A 279 -36.14 -13.42 -12.33
N GLU A 280 -37.26 -13.69 -11.66
CA GLU A 280 -37.32 -13.98 -10.21
C GLU A 280 -36.49 -15.21 -9.80
N ARG A 281 -36.17 -16.10 -10.76
CA ARG A 281 -35.33 -17.29 -10.50
C ARG A 281 -33.86 -16.99 -10.37
N LEU A 282 -33.39 -15.85 -10.92
CA LEU A 282 -31.99 -15.44 -10.92
C LEU A 282 -31.55 -14.76 -9.62
N ALA A 283 -32.49 -14.26 -8.83
CA ALA A 283 -32.20 -13.58 -7.54
C ALA A 283 -33.10 -14.14 -6.44
N ARG A 284 -32.90 -15.41 -6.11
CA ARG A 284 -33.58 -16.02 -4.98
C ARG A 284 -33.03 -15.44 -3.69
N HIS A 285 -33.93 -14.95 -2.83
CA HIS A 285 -33.51 -14.48 -1.52
C HIS A 285 -33.23 -15.67 -0.61
N ILE A 286 -31.99 -15.80 -0.16
CA ILE A 286 -31.58 -16.83 0.77
C ILE A 286 -31.03 -16.21 2.06
N HIS A 287 -31.21 -16.91 3.16
CA HIS A 287 -30.53 -16.63 4.42
C HIS A 287 -29.63 -17.83 4.80
N ILE A 288 -28.42 -17.51 5.23
CA ILE A 288 -27.55 -18.53 5.79
C ILE A 288 -28.11 -18.91 7.18
N ASN A 289 -28.37 -20.20 7.37
CA ASN A 289 -28.80 -20.73 8.65
C ASN A 289 -27.60 -20.95 9.56
N HIS A 290 -27.55 -20.23 10.69
CA HIS A 290 -26.47 -20.31 11.67
C HIS A 290 -26.70 -21.40 12.73
N GLY A 291 -27.75 -22.21 12.56
CA GLY A 291 -28.16 -23.22 13.54
C GLY A 291 -29.20 -22.69 14.52
N PRO A 292 -30.04 -23.61 15.07
CA PRO A 292 -31.26 -23.24 15.77
C PRO A 292 -31.01 -22.34 16.99
N GLU A 293 -29.88 -22.49 17.68
CA GLU A 293 -29.61 -21.73 18.88
C GLU A 293 -29.12 -20.30 18.59
N LEU A 294 -28.30 -20.12 17.52
CA LEU A 294 -27.88 -18.79 17.06
C LEU A 294 -29.04 -18.03 16.40
N GLU A 295 -29.87 -18.74 15.59
CA GLU A 295 -31.03 -18.11 14.95
C GLU A 295 -32.01 -17.54 15.96
N LYS A 296 -32.29 -18.27 17.07
CA LYS A 296 -33.10 -17.75 18.18
C LYS A 296 -32.56 -16.43 18.76
N SER A 297 -31.22 -16.34 18.92
CA SER A 297 -30.58 -15.12 19.44
C SER A 297 -30.61 -13.98 18.43
N ILE A 298 -30.37 -14.31 17.15
CA ILE A 298 -30.47 -13.35 16.05
C ILE A 298 -31.89 -12.79 15.97
N ASP A 299 -32.91 -13.62 16.00
CA ASP A 299 -34.32 -13.22 15.92
C ASP A 299 -34.74 -12.34 17.11
N ARG A 300 -34.31 -12.68 18.35
CA ARG A 300 -34.63 -11.86 19.54
C ARG A 300 -34.05 -10.44 19.40
N ILE A 301 -32.80 -10.30 18.94
CA ILE A 301 -32.15 -9.00 18.75
C ILE A 301 -32.77 -8.28 17.56
N LYS A 302 -33.02 -8.99 16.44
CA LYS A 302 -33.68 -8.47 15.25
C LYS A 302 -35.04 -7.81 15.59
N LEU A 303 -35.90 -8.50 16.34
CA LEU A 303 -37.21 -8.01 16.74
C LEU A 303 -37.14 -6.69 17.54
N LEU A 304 -36.10 -6.51 18.35
CA LEU A 304 -35.90 -5.26 19.09
C LEU A 304 -35.41 -4.12 18.19
N ILE A 305 -34.52 -4.42 17.23
CA ILE A 305 -34.03 -3.45 16.25
C ILE A 305 -35.15 -3.00 15.32
N GLN A 306 -36.02 -3.92 14.90
CA GLN A 306 -37.18 -3.66 14.03
C GLN A 306 -38.20 -2.68 14.59
N LYS A 307 -38.26 -2.47 15.91
CA LYS A 307 -39.10 -1.42 16.52
C LYS A 307 -38.75 0.00 16.08
N ASN A 308 -37.56 0.20 15.49
CA ASN A 308 -37.06 1.52 15.06
C ASN A 308 -37.14 1.65 13.53
N GLN A 309 -38.07 2.45 13.05
CA GLN A 309 -38.37 2.60 11.62
C GLN A 309 -37.22 3.21 10.83
N ASP A 310 -36.54 4.25 11.37
CA ASP A 310 -35.43 4.93 10.72
C ASP A 310 -34.23 4.01 10.37
N ILE A 311 -34.05 2.94 11.16
CA ILE A 311 -33.00 1.94 10.93
C ILE A 311 -33.47 0.88 9.93
N ARG A 312 -34.71 0.48 9.99
CA ARG A 312 -35.33 -0.48 9.12
C ARG A 312 -35.28 -0.07 7.64
N ASP A 313 -35.40 1.25 7.39
CA ASP A 313 -35.34 1.83 6.04
C ASP A 313 -33.91 1.93 5.48
N LYS A 314 -32.89 1.85 6.37
CA LYS A 314 -31.47 2.01 5.96
C LYS A 314 -30.66 0.71 5.98
N TYR A 315 -31.02 -0.24 6.81
CA TYR A 315 -30.21 -1.43 7.07
C TYR A 315 -31.06 -2.68 7.10
N SER A 316 -30.52 -3.79 6.61
CA SER A 316 -31.06 -5.11 6.93
C SER A 316 -30.98 -5.33 8.46
N THR A 317 -32.11 -5.49 9.13
CA THR A 317 -32.17 -5.66 10.59
C THR A 317 -31.53 -6.98 11.03
N ARG A 318 -31.60 -8.03 10.17
CA ARG A 318 -30.88 -9.29 10.37
C ARG A 318 -29.37 -9.10 10.32
N TYR A 319 -28.86 -8.38 9.34
CA TYR A 319 -27.44 -8.04 9.26
C TYR A 319 -26.94 -7.30 10.50
N LEU A 320 -27.72 -6.32 10.98
CA LEU A 320 -27.37 -5.59 12.20
C LEU A 320 -27.34 -6.53 13.43
N ALA A 321 -28.31 -7.44 13.56
CA ALA A 321 -28.35 -8.38 14.66
C ALA A 321 -27.15 -9.34 14.66
N ILE A 322 -26.80 -9.90 13.49
CA ILE A 322 -25.63 -10.76 13.32
C ILE A 322 -24.35 -10.00 13.68
N LYS A 323 -24.14 -8.80 13.13
CA LYS A 323 -22.95 -7.98 13.40
C LYS A 323 -22.86 -7.50 14.86
N TYR A 324 -24.00 -7.28 15.49
CA TYR A 324 -24.05 -6.93 16.90
C TYR A 324 -23.64 -8.10 17.80
N LEU A 325 -24.03 -9.32 17.45
CA LEU A 325 -23.54 -10.55 18.11
C LEU A 325 -22.06 -10.83 17.83
N GLU A 326 -21.54 -10.44 16.65
CA GLU A 326 -20.11 -10.51 16.30
C GLU A 326 -19.24 -9.44 16.99
N ASN A 327 -19.82 -8.60 17.86
CA ASN A 327 -19.10 -7.54 18.60
C ASN A 327 -18.46 -6.48 17.69
N ASP A 328 -19.18 -6.04 16.64
CA ASP A 328 -18.72 -5.05 15.69
C ASP A 328 -18.85 -3.62 16.26
N ARG A 329 -17.72 -2.94 16.46
CA ARG A 329 -17.65 -1.60 17.09
C ARG A 329 -18.47 -0.51 16.39
N GLN A 330 -18.61 -0.59 15.07
CA GLN A 330 -19.41 0.40 14.32
C GLN A 330 -20.90 0.17 14.56
N ILE A 331 -21.33 -1.08 14.55
CA ILE A 331 -22.72 -1.43 14.82
C ILE A 331 -23.07 -1.14 16.27
N ASP A 332 -22.13 -1.33 17.20
CA ASP A 332 -22.29 -0.86 18.57
C ASP A 332 -22.61 0.65 18.61
N GLY A 333 -21.90 1.45 17.81
CA GLY A 333 -22.16 2.89 17.67
C GLY A 333 -23.53 3.20 17.07
N VAL A 334 -23.95 2.45 16.06
CA VAL A 334 -25.29 2.63 15.44
C VAL A 334 -26.40 2.26 16.43
N ILE A 335 -26.28 1.10 17.10
CA ILE A 335 -27.27 0.63 18.09
C ILE A 335 -27.35 1.60 19.28
N ALA A 336 -26.21 2.17 19.72
CA ALA A 336 -26.18 3.14 20.83
C ALA A 336 -26.99 4.42 20.55
N THR A 337 -27.29 4.74 19.30
CA THR A 337 -28.13 5.90 18.95
C THR A 337 -29.63 5.60 19.03
N LEU A 338 -30.02 4.33 19.22
CA LEU A 338 -31.43 3.93 19.24
C LEU A 338 -32.11 4.24 20.58
N PRO A 339 -33.43 4.57 20.58
CA PRO A 339 -34.18 4.82 21.79
C PRO A 339 -34.19 3.66 22.79
N ASN A 340 -34.14 2.41 22.27
CA ASN A 340 -34.15 1.16 23.05
C ASN A 340 -32.77 0.48 23.15
N ALA A 341 -31.67 1.24 22.99
CA ALA A 341 -30.31 0.73 23.01
C ALA A 341 -29.97 -0.08 24.28
N GLY A 342 -30.46 0.37 25.44
CA GLY A 342 -30.26 -0.34 26.72
C GLY A 342 -30.91 -1.74 26.75
N GLU A 343 -32.14 -1.88 26.23
CA GLU A 343 -32.83 -3.16 26.13
C GLU A 343 -32.09 -4.12 25.17
N ILE A 344 -31.65 -3.61 24.03
CA ILE A 344 -30.88 -4.39 23.03
C ILE A 344 -29.54 -4.85 23.63
N ALA A 345 -28.83 -3.98 24.36
CA ALA A 345 -27.56 -4.33 24.98
C ALA A 345 -27.72 -5.40 26.08
N GLN A 346 -28.78 -5.32 26.87
CA GLN A 346 -29.08 -6.33 27.88
C GLN A 346 -29.36 -7.70 27.24
N VAL A 347 -30.24 -7.76 26.21
CA VAL A 347 -30.54 -8.98 25.48
C VAL A 347 -29.30 -9.59 24.83
N ARG A 348 -28.41 -8.76 24.24
CA ARG A 348 -27.13 -9.23 23.70
C ARG A 348 -26.29 -9.91 24.78
N SER A 349 -26.16 -9.30 25.97
CA SER A 349 -25.38 -9.87 27.08
C SER A 349 -25.96 -11.22 27.53
N GLU A 350 -27.29 -11.33 27.67
CA GLU A 350 -27.99 -12.55 28.02
C GLU A 350 -27.75 -13.64 26.97
N GLU A 351 -27.94 -13.32 25.68
CA GLU A 351 -27.77 -14.28 24.59
C GLU A 351 -26.32 -14.70 24.39
N THR A 352 -25.35 -13.78 24.57
CA THR A 352 -23.93 -14.13 24.52
C THR A 352 -23.60 -15.18 25.60
N ALA A 353 -23.98 -14.91 26.83
CA ALA A 353 -23.80 -15.86 27.94
C ALA A 353 -24.52 -17.22 27.70
N ARG A 354 -25.73 -17.17 27.12
CA ARG A 354 -26.49 -18.38 26.75
C ARG A 354 -25.74 -19.21 25.70
N ILE A 355 -25.26 -18.58 24.63
CA ILE A 355 -24.55 -19.27 23.56
C ILE A 355 -23.22 -19.83 24.07
N GLU A 356 -22.44 -19.06 24.85
CA GLU A 356 -21.18 -19.54 25.42
C GLU A 356 -21.37 -20.76 26.33
N ASN A 357 -22.45 -20.79 27.10
CA ASN A 357 -22.77 -21.92 27.97
C ASN A 357 -23.24 -23.17 27.18
N LEU A 358 -23.97 -23.00 26.07
CA LEU A 358 -24.52 -24.10 25.28
C LEU A 358 -23.53 -24.71 24.30
N ILE A 359 -22.78 -23.83 23.58
CA ILE A 359 -21.89 -24.20 22.47
C ILE A 359 -20.43 -24.22 22.89
N HIS A 360 -20.10 -23.69 24.08
CA HIS A 360 -18.73 -23.55 24.62
C HIS A 360 -17.80 -22.72 23.74
N THR A 361 -18.37 -21.87 22.86
CA THR A 361 -17.65 -20.96 21.98
C THR A 361 -18.32 -19.59 21.98
N SER A 362 -17.56 -18.52 21.62
CA SER A 362 -18.15 -17.19 21.50
C SER A 362 -19.13 -17.12 20.31
N PRO A 363 -20.19 -16.28 20.37
CA PRO A 363 -21.13 -16.10 19.28
C PRO A 363 -20.44 -15.76 17.95
N GLU A 364 -19.41 -14.89 18.00
CA GLU A 364 -18.58 -14.53 16.86
C GLU A 364 -17.97 -15.76 16.16
N SER A 365 -17.40 -16.69 16.92
CA SER A 365 -16.81 -17.92 16.35
C SER A 365 -17.88 -18.85 15.79
N ALA A 366 -18.97 -19.02 16.50
CA ALA A 366 -20.05 -19.91 16.08
C ALA A 366 -20.71 -19.41 14.77
N ILE A 367 -20.87 -18.10 14.59
CA ILE A 367 -21.37 -17.50 13.34
C ILE A 367 -20.41 -17.77 12.17
N VAL A 368 -19.10 -17.61 12.39
CA VAL A 368 -18.09 -17.86 11.36
C VAL A 368 -18.03 -19.35 10.99
N ASP A 369 -18.05 -20.23 11.98
CA ASP A 369 -18.07 -21.69 11.77
C ASP A 369 -19.31 -22.12 10.97
N ALA A 370 -20.48 -21.52 11.25
CA ALA A 370 -21.71 -21.76 10.50
C ALA A 370 -21.60 -21.32 9.03
N LYS A 371 -21.01 -20.14 8.76
CA LYS A 371 -20.75 -19.64 7.41
C LYS A 371 -19.82 -20.56 6.62
N TYR A 372 -18.74 -21.01 7.22
CA TYR A 372 -17.83 -21.96 6.55
C TYR A 372 -18.46 -23.34 6.37
N SER A 373 -19.32 -23.79 7.29
CA SER A 373 -20.07 -25.02 7.12
C SER A 373 -21.03 -24.95 5.93
N PHE A 374 -21.73 -23.83 5.77
CA PHE A 374 -22.56 -23.57 4.59
C PHE A 374 -21.72 -23.56 3.29
N ILE A 375 -20.58 -22.87 3.25
CA ILE A 375 -19.67 -22.84 2.10
C ILE A 375 -19.19 -24.25 1.74
N HIS A 376 -18.79 -25.02 2.74
CA HIS A 376 -18.33 -26.38 2.55
C HIS A 376 -19.44 -27.27 2.00
N GLY A 377 -20.68 -27.16 2.51
CA GLY A 377 -21.86 -27.86 2.00
C GLY A 377 -22.13 -27.53 0.54
N ALA A 378 -22.17 -26.24 0.19
CA ALA A 378 -22.39 -25.79 -1.18
C ALA A 378 -21.31 -26.31 -2.15
N LEU A 379 -20.03 -26.25 -1.75
CA LEU A 379 -18.92 -26.76 -2.57
C LEU A 379 -18.89 -28.30 -2.63
N ALA A 380 -19.28 -29.01 -1.58
CA ALA A 380 -19.35 -30.48 -1.62
C ALA A 380 -20.36 -30.99 -2.66
N GLU A 381 -21.43 -30.22 -2.93
CA GLU A 381 -22.42 -30.56 -3.95
C GLU A 381 -22.04 -30.12 -5.35
N THR A 382 -21.24 -29.05 -5.50
CA THR A 382 -21.03 -28.38 -6.79
C THR A 382 -19.60 -28.46 -7.32
N TYR A 383 -18.63 -28.73 -6.47
CA TYR A 383 -17.21 -28.73 -6.83
C TYR A 383 -16.64 -30.14 -6.82
N THR A 384 -16.11 -30.56 -7.97
CA THR A 384 -15.41 -31.83 -8.11
C THR A 384 -13.92 -31.58 -8.33
N GLN A 385 -13.13 -31.93 -7.33
CA GLN A 385 -11.69 -31.81 -7.39
C GLN A 385 -11.07 -32.98 -8.12
N HIS A 386 -10.21 -32.72 -9.09
CA HIS A 386 -9.42 -33.76 -9.76
C HIS A 386 -8.26 -34.18 -8.86
N VAL A 387 -8.38 -35.34 -8.20
CA VAL A 387 -7.33 -35.86 -7.34
C VAL A 387 -6.23 -36.51 -8.19
N GLU A 388 -5.15 -35.78 -8.48
CA GLU A 388 -3.94 -36.42 -9.00
C GLU A 388 -3.27 -37.27 -7.90
N ALA A 389 -2.89 -38.49 -8.26
CA ALA A 389 -2.27 -39.47 -7.34
C ALA A 389 -0.92 -39.02 -6.72
N ARG A 390 -0.33 -37.94 -7.18
CA ARG A 390 0.86 -37.27 -6.59
C ARG A 390 0.75 -35.76 -6.82
N PRO A 391 0.90 -34.93 -5.77
CA PRO A 391 0.96 -33.48 -5.93
C PRO A 391 2.20 -33.15 -6.77
N ARG A 392 1.98 -32.67 -8.01
CA ARG A 392 3.06 -32.13 -8.84
C ARG A 392 3.58 -30.87 -8.19
N LYS A 393 4.90 -30.81 -7.92
CA LYS A 393 5.55 -29.56 -7.53
C LYS A 393 5.29 -28.51 -8.60
N THR A 394 4.59 -27.45 -8.21
CA THR A 394 4.28 -26.34 -9.11
C THR A 394 5.55 -25.60 -9.52
N VAL A 395 5.48 -24.79 -10.57
CA VAL A 395 6.59 -23.91 -10.96
C VAL A 395 6.94 -22.95 -9.81
N THR A 396 5.94 -22.46 -9.10
CA THR A 396 6.09 -21.63 -7.89
C THR A 396 6.92 -22.34 -6.83
N ASP A 397 6.65 -23.62 -6.52
CA ASP A 397 7.41 -24.37 -5.52
C ASP A 397 8.89 -24.55 -5.88
N ARG A 398 9.17 -24.70 -7.18
CA ARG A 398 10.55 -24.80 -7.67
C ARG A 398 11.30 -23.48 -7.54
N ILE A 399 10.66 -22.37 -7.87
CA ILE A 399 11.24 -21.03 -7.73
C ILE A 399 11.42 -20.71 -6.25
N ASP A 400 10.41 -20.96 -5.41
CA ASP A 400 10.48 -20.70 -3.97
C ASP A 400 11.59 -21.54 -3.31
N ALA A 401 11.81 -22.79 -3.72
CA ALA A 401 12.90 -23.60 -3.21
C ALA A 401 14.30 -22.96 -3.39
N VAL A 402 14.48 -22.12 -4.41
CA VAL A 402 15.72 -21.38 -4.66
C VAL A 402 15.70 -20.01 -4.00
N VAL A 403 14.63 -19.24 -4.25
CA VAL A 403 14.52 -17.83 -3.84
C VAL A 403 14.40 -17.66 -2.32
N THR A 404 13.74 -18.60 -1.64
CA THR A 404 13.57 -18.57 -0.18
C THR A 404 14.57 -19.47 0.54
N ASN A 405 15.56 -20.03 -0.17
CA ASN A 405 16.61 -20.87 0.42
C ASN A 405 17.41 -20.09 1.44
N LYS A 406 17.76 -20.73 2.56
CA LYS A 406 18.47 -20.12 3.69
C LYS A 406 19.77 -19.39 3.30
N TRP A 407 20.49 -19.89 2.32
CA TRP A 407 21.78 -19.33 1.87
C TRP A 407 21.67 -18.47 0.62
N ALA A 408 20.73 -18.79 -0.27
CA ALA A 408 20.57 -18.12 -1.57
C ALA A 408 19.66 -16.88 -1.49
N ALA A 409 18.73 -16.83 -0.55
CA ALA A 409 17.70 -15.78 -0.49
C ALA A 409 18.29 -14.36 -0.42
N PHE A 410 19.21 -14.11 0.51
CA PHE A 410 19.82 -12.78 0.64
C PHE A 410 20.73 -12.41 -0.54
N PRO A 411 21.62 -13.28 -1.04
CA PRO A 411 22.39 -13.01 -2.25
C PRO A 411 21.54 -12.72 -3.49
N ILE A 412 20.49 -13.50 -3.72
CA ILE A 412 19.57 -13.29 -4.85
C ILE A 412 18.86 -11.95 -4.71
N PHE A 413 18.37 -11.64 -3.51
CA PHE A 413 17.71 -10.38 -3.23
C PHE A 413 18.63 -9.17 -3.51
N ILE A 414 19.87 -9.21 -2.98
CA ILE A 414 20.87 -8.15 -3.18
C ILE A 414 21.22 -8.02 -4.67
N LEU A 415 21.40 -9.15 -5.36
CA LEU A 415 21.68 -9.15 -6.81
C LEU A 415 20.56 -8.51 -7.61
N LEU A 416 19.30 -8.84 -7.31
CA LEU A 416 18.14 -8.24 -7.98
C LEU A 416 18.08 -6.72 -7.73
N LEU A 417 18.29 -6.29 -6.49
CA LEU A 417 18.35 -4.86 -6.18
C LEU A 417 19.49 -4.16 -6.93
N TYR A 418 20.67 -4.77 -6.94
CA TYR A 418 21.81 -4.23 -7.69
C TYR A 418 21.48 -4.09 -9.18
N LEU A 419 20.89 -5.11 -9.80
CA LEU A 419 20.48 -5.05 -11.20
C LEU A 419 19.44 -3.96 -11.47
N ILE A 420 18.46 -3.79 -10.58
CA ILE A 420 17.44 -2.74 -10.71
C ILE A 420 18.09 -1.35 -10.64
N PHE A 421 18.91 -1.09 -9.63
CA PHE A 421 19.57 0.22 -9.48
C PHE A 421 20.57 0.47 -10.61
N GLN A 422 21.41 -0.51 -10.94
CA GLN A 422 22.37 -0.39 -12.05
C GLN A 422 21.66 -0.08 -13.38
N SER A 423 20.58 -0.83 -13.68
CA SER A 423 19.80 -0.60 -14.90
C SER A 423 19.13 0.78 -14.88
N THR A 424 18.57 1.19 -13.74
CA THR A 424 17.91 2.50 -13.60
C THR A 424 18.87 3.63 -13.89
N PHE A 425 20.05 3.61 -13.30
CA PHE A 425 21.03 4.70 -13.50
C PHE A 425 21.71 4.62 -14.88
N THR A 426 22.08 3.43 -15.35
CA THR A 426 22.76 3.31 -16.64
C THR A 426 21.82 3.62 -17.81
N LEU A 427 20.63 3.01 -17.84
CA LEU A 427 19.67 3.24 -18.93
C LEU A 427 19.02 4.62 -18.85
N GLY A 428 18.84 5.14 -17.64
CA GLY A 428 18.19 6.43 -17.41
C GLY A 428 19.08 7.64 -17.78
N ASN A 429 20.41 7.50 -17.74
CA ASN A 429 21.29 8.60 -18.08
C ASN A 429 21.14 9.05 -19.55
N TYR A 430 20.88 8.14 -20.48
CA TYR A 430 20.70 8.52 -21.89
C TYR A 430 19.51 9.46 -22.10
N PRO A 431 18.27 9.11 -21.74
CA PRO A 431 17.15 10.03 -21.89
C PRO A 431 17.24 11.24 -20.94
N MET A 432 17.89 11.12 -19.78
CA MET A 432 18.18 12.26 -18.92
C MET A 432 18.99 13.33 -19.64
N ASN A 433 20.13 12.96 -20.24
CA ASN A 433 21.00 13.91 -20.97
C ASN A 433 20.28 14.53 -22.18
N TRP A 434 19.39 13.77 -22.85
CA TRP A 434 18.60 14.32 -23.95
C TRP A 434 17.58 15.36 -23.47
N ILE A 435 16.92 15.09 -22.35
CA ILE A 435 15.94 16.04 -21.78
C ILE A 435 16.68 17.28 -21.27
N ASP A 436 17.82 17.12 -20.61
CA ASP A 436 18.65 18.22 -20.12
C ASP A 436 19.09 19.10 -21.26
N TRP A 437 19.65 18.52 -22.33
CA TRP A 437 20.01 19.23 -23.54
C TRP A 437 18.79 19.95 -24.16
N LEU A 438 17.62 19.31 -24.25
CA LEU A 438 16.41 19.94 -24.78
C LEU A 438 15.95 21.13 -23.92
N VAL A 439 16.00 20.98 -22.59
CA VAL A 439 15.64 22.06 -21.66
C VAL A 439 16.62 23.21 -21.79
N GLY A 440 17.93 22.93 -21.91
CA GLY A 440 18.95 23.92 -22.16
C GLY A 440 18.73 24.69 -23.48
N GLN A 441 18.55 23.97 -24.59
CA GLN A 441 18.23 24.61 -25.90
C GLN A 441 16.95 25.43 -25.85
N PHE A 442 15.92 24.96 -25.13
CA PHE A 442 14.70 25.75 -24.98
C PHE A 442 14.92 27.00 -24.12
N GLY A 443 15.73 26.88 -23.06
CA GLY A 443 16.17 28.03 -22.25
C GLY A 443 16.90 29.09 -23.09
N ASP A 444 17.89 28.67 -23.88
CA ASP A 444 18.67 29.53 -24.78
C ASP A 444 17.79 30.17 -25.86
N PHE A 445 16.86 29.40 -26.45
CA PHE A 445 15.90 29.94 -27.41
C PHE A 445 15.07 31.08 -26.79
N VAL A 446 14.53 30.86 -25.60
CA VAL A 446 13.74 31.89 -24.88
C VAL A 446 14.62 33.08 -24.51
N ALA A 447 15.86 32.84 -24.03
CA ALA A 447 16.81 33.85 -23.66
C ALA A 447 17.19 34.77 -24.85
N ASN A 448 17.35 34.20 -26.05
CA ASN A 448 17.67 34.95 -27.27
C ASN A 448 16.47 35.71 -27.86
N PHE A 449 15.23 35.22 -27.60
CA PHE A 449 14.01 35.85 -28.12
C PHE A 449 13.53 37.03 -27.26
N MET A 450 13.88 37.04 -25.97
CA MET A 450 13.41 38.06 -25.01
C MET A 450 14.46 39.11 -24.76
N LYS A 451 14.01 40.35 -24.49
CA LYS A 451 14.90 41.45 -24.05
C LYS A 451 15.37 41.21 -22.61
N ASP A 452 16.61 41.61 -22.32
CA ASP A 452 17.17 41.50 -20.98
C ASP A 452 16.31 42.21 -19.93
N GLY A 453 16.05 41.54 -18.83
CA GLY A 453 15.24 42.05 -17.75
C GLY A 453 14.82 40.97 -16.77
N TRP A 454 14.36 41.39 -15.61
CA TRP A 454 13.94 40.47 -14.52
C TRP A 454 12.93 39.40 -14.95
N PHE A 455 12.10 39.70 -15.93
CA PHE A 455 11.08 38.74 -16.41
C PHE A 455 11.69 37.63 -17.28
N LYS A 456 12.73 37.95 -18.07
CA LYS A 456 13.54 36.98 -18.82
C LYS A 456 14.23 36.03 -17.82
N ASP A 457 14.91 36.62 -16.84
CA ASP A 457 15.63 35.84 -15.80
C ASP A 457 14.69 34.95 -14.99
N LEU A 458 13.48 35.46 -14.63
CA LEU A 458 12.45 34.66 -13.99
C LEU A 458 12.00 33.45 -14.85
N LEU A 459 11.79 33.68 -16.14
CA LEU A 459 11.29 32.66 -17.05
C LEU A 459 12.35 31.58 -17.31
N VAL A 460 13.59 32.00 -17.57
CA VAL A 460 14.72 31.09 -17.88
C VAL A 460 15.21 30.39 -16.62
N ASP A 461 15.64 31.15 -15.61
CA ASP A 461 16.31 30.60 -14.43
C ASP A 461 15.33 30.13 -13.36
N GLY A 462 14.13 30.73 -13.27
CA GLY A 462 13.10 30.36 -12.29
C GLY A 462 12.18 29.25 -12.79
N VAL A 463 11.59 29.43 -13.97
CA VAL A 463 10.52 28.53 -14.48
C VAL A 463 11.12 27.40 -15.31
N ILE A 464 11.90 27.70 -16.36
CA ILE A 464 12.44 26.69 -17.29
C ILE A 464 13.43 25.78 -16.57
N ALA A 465 14.38 26.36 -15.85
CA ALA A 465 15.34 25.58 -15.06
C ALA A 465 14.64 24.78 -13.96
N GLY A 466 13.66 25.36 -13.25
CA GLY A 466 12.92 24.68 -12.19
C GLY A 466 12.05 23.51 -12.69
N VAL A 467 11.31 23.68 -13.79
CA VAL A 467 10.52 22.60 -14.41
C VAL A 467 11.44 21.57 -15.07
N GLY A 468 12.52 22.06 -15.72
CA GLY A 468 13.51 21.23 -16.37
C GLY A 468 14.14 20.23 -15.43
N SER A 469 14.54 20.68 -14.24
CA SER A 469 15.13 19.80 -13.22
C SER A 469 14.22 18.63 -12.84
N VAL A 470 12.89 18.79 -12.85
CA VAL A 470 11.92 17.69 -12.60
C VAL A 470 11.83 16.75 -13.79
N LEU A 471 11.78 17.31 -15.01
CA LEU A 471 11.64 16.52 -16.24
C LEU A 471 12.88 15.66 -16.52
N VAL A 472 14.06 16.19 -16.20
CA VAL A 472 15.34 15.47 -16.35
C VAL A 472 15.35 14.16 -15.55
N PHE A 473 14.78 14.12 -14.34
CA PHE A 473 14.74 12.92 -13.51
C PHE A 473 13.58 11.97 -13.82
N LEU A 474 12.62 12.37 -14.64
CA LEU A 474 11.45 11.55 -14.97
C LEU A 474 11.80 10.19 -15.58
N PRO A 475 12.76 10.07 -16.53
CA PRO A 475 13.13 8.77 -17.09
C PRO A 475 13.64 7.79 -16.04
N ASN A 476 14.50 8.23 -15.12
CA ASN A 476 15.01 7.39 -14.03
C ASN A 476 13.88 6.86 -13.15
N ILE A 477 12.91 7.71 -12.84
CA ILE A 477 11.75 7.35 -12.04
C ILE A 477 10.87 6.34 -12.80
N LEU A 478 10.65 6.52 -14.09
CA LEU A 478 9.88 5.59 -14.93
C LEU A 478 10.56 4.22 -15.02
N ILE A 479 11.88 4.17 -15.23
CA ILE A 479 12.63 2.92 -15.28
C ILE A 479 12.59 2.22 -13.92
N LEU A 480 12.75 2.95 -12.82
CA LEU A 480 12.61 2.39 -11.48
C LEU A 480 11.22 1.79 -11.25
N TYR A 481 10.16 2.51 -11.61
CA TYR A 481 8.79 2.00 -11.50
C TYR A 481 8.53 0.81 -12.41
N PHE A 482 9.14 0.76 -13.59
CA PHE A 482 9.05 -0.38 -14.49
C PHE A 482 9.57 -1.68 -13.83
N PHE A 483 10.77 -1.64 -13.25
CA PHE A 483 11.31 -2.81 -12.55
C PHE A 483 10.54 -3.16 -11.29
N LEU A 484 10.08 -2.16 -10.54
CA LEU A 484 9.26 -2.38 -9.36
C LEU A 484 7.92 -3.02 -9.71
N SER A 485 7.28 -2.60 -10.81
CA SER A 485 6.04 -3.24 -11.28
C SER A 485 6.28 -4.69 -11.68
N ILE A 486 7.41 -5.02 -12.29
CA ILE A 486 7.77 -6.42 -12.58
C ILE A 486 7.89 -7.22 -11.28
N MET A 487 8.58 -6.70 -10.26
CA MET A 487 8.73 -7.39 -8.98
C MET A 487 7.38 -7.56 -8.26
N GLU A 488 6.52 -6.55 -8.32
CA GLU A 488 5.20 -6.56 -7.68
C GLU A 488 4.28 -7.57 -8.38
N ASP A 489 4.10 -7.44 -9.69
CA ASP A 489 3.18 -8.27 -10.48
C ASP A 489 3.65 -9.73 -10.58
N SER A 490 4.97 -10.00 -10.52
CA SER A 490 5.50 -11.36 -10.47
C SER A 490 5.23 -12.09 -9.16
N GLY A 491 4.93 -11.38 -8.06
CA GLY A 491 4.77 -11.94 -6.72
C GLY A 491 6.07 -12.07 -5.93
N TYR A 492 7.22 -11.60 -6.46
CA TYR A 492 8.50 -11.63 -5.75
C TYR A 492 8.53 -10.72 -4.51
N MET A 493 7.80 -9.60 -4.54
CA MET A 493 7.74 -8.64 -3.42
C MET A 493 7.27 -9.29 -2.10
N ALA A 494 6.30 -10.21 -2.18
CA ALA A 494 5.84 -10.94 -1.00
C ALA A 494 6.96 -11.81 -0.41
N ARG A 495 7.77 -12.46 -1.27
CA ARG A 495 8.93 -13.27 -0.82
C ARG A 495 10.03 -12.41 -0.20
N ALA A 496 10.33 -11.27 -0.79
CA ALA A 496 11.30 -10.32 -0.22
C ALA A 496 10.87 -9.87 1.19
N ALA A 497 9.60 -9.52 1.37
CA ALA A 497 9.06 -9.16 2.68
C ALA A 497 9.11 -10.34 3.68
N PHE A 498 8.82 -11.57 3.23
CA PHE A 498 8.91 -12.79 4.02
C PHE A 498 10.35 -13.08 4.52
N ILE A 499 11.35 -12.91 3.65
CA ILE A 499 12.76 -13.13 3.98
C ILE A 499 13.24 -12.20 5.09
N VAL A 500 12.83 -10.93 5.06
CA VAL A 500 13.34 -9.88 5.97
C VAL A 500 12.43 -9.61 7.18
N ASP A 501 11.26 -10.22 7.27
CA ASP A 501 10.26 -9.89 8.31
C ASP A 501 10.82 -9.99 9.73
N LYS A 502 11.58 -11.03 10.04
CA LYS A 502 12.17 -11.20 11.37
C LYS A 502 13.09 -10.04 11.76
N LEU A 503 13.85 -9.50 10.79
CA LEU A 503 14.72 -8.35 11.02
C LEU A 503 13.90 -7.10 11.28
N MET A 504 12.88 -6.87 10.46
CA MET A 504 11.97 -5.71 10.58
C MET A 504 11.19 -5.75 11.89
N HIS A 505 10.71 -6.91 12.29
CA HIS A 505 9.98 -7.07 13.55
C HIS A 505 10.82 -6.70 14.79
N ARG A 506 12.13 -7.03 14.80
CA ARG A 506 13.03 -6.65 15.91
C ARG A 506 13.14 -5.14 16.11
N ILE A 507 12.94 -4.36 15.07
CA ILE A 507 12.95 -2.89 15.12
C ILE A 507 11.55 -2.29 15.23
N GLY A 508 10.52 -3.13 15.45
CA GLY A 508 9.13 -2.70 15.64
C GLY A 508 8.39 -2.37 14.35
N LEU A 509 8.84 -2.90 13.21
CA LEU A 509 8.24 -2.69 11.89
C LEU A 509 7.70 -4.00 11.30
N HIS A 510 6.84 -3.87 10.31
CA HIS A 510 6.34 -4.97 9.50
C HIS A 510 7.32 -5.31 8.36
N GLY A 511 7.44 -6.58 7.94
CA GLY A 511 8.32 -6.98 6.83
C GLY A 511 8.09 -6.20 5.54
N LYS A 512 6.84 -5.84 5.22
CA LYS A 512 6.49 -5.00 4.08
C LYS A 512 7.12 -3.59 4.13
N SER A 513 7.54 -3.10 5.31
CA SER A 513 8.21 -1.80 5.45
C SER A 513 9.60 -1.76 4.83
N PHE A 514 10.25 -2.93 4.68
CA PHE A 514 11.59 -3.03 4.12
C PHE A 514 11.66 -2.54 2.67
N ILE A 515 10.66 -2.83 1.88
CA ILE A 515 10.60 -2.47 0.46
C ILE A 515 10.61 -0.95 0.26
N PRO A 516 9.70 -0.17 0.86
CA PRO A 516 9.77 1.30 0.83
C PRO A 516 11.11 1.85 1.33
N MET A 517 11.70 1.26 2.37
CA MET A 517 13.02 1.69 2.87
C MET A 517 14.12 1.52 1.82
N VAL A 518 14.16 0.39 1.13
CA VAL A 518 15.13 0.15 0.06
C VAL A 518 14.90 1.09 -1.12
N MET A 519 13.65 1.32 -1.50
CA MET A 519 13.31 2.31 -2.54
C MET A 519 13.79 3.72 -2.20
N GLY A 520 13.87 4.05 -0.90
CA GLY A 520 14.39 5.33 -0.41
C GLY A 520 15.83 5.65 -0.84
N PHE A 521 16.66 4.63 -1.13
CA PHE A 521 18.00 4.85 -1.69
C PHE A 521 17.96 5.38 -3.13
N GLY A 522 16.90 5.12 -3.88
CA GLY A 522 16.69 5.72 -5.19
C GLY A 522 16.06 7.10 -5.06
N CYS A 523 14.82 7.15 -4.59
CA CYS A 523 14.07 8.38 -4.38
C CYS A 523 13.04 8.22 -3.24
N ASN A 524 13.02 9.18 -2.31
CA ASN A 524 12.13 9.15 -1.14
C ASN A 524 10.64 9.31 -1.51
N VAL A 525 10.33 10.00 -2.61
CA VAL A 525 8.94 10.23 -3.04
C VAL A 525 8.23 8.92 -3.38
N PRO A 526 8.71 8.09 -4.35
CA PRO A 526 8.12 6.79 -4.62
C PRO A 526 8.18 5.85 -3.41
N ALA A 527 9.22 5.94 -2.59
CA ALA A 527 9.34 5.16 -1.36
C ALA A 527 8.18 5.43 -0.39
N ILE A 528 7.83 6.70 -0.17
CA ILE A 528 6.69 7.10 0.67
C ILE A 528 5.37 6.65 0.06
N MET A 529 5.19 6.80 -1.24
CA MET A 529 3.99 6.32 -1.94
C MET A 529 3.81 4.80 -1.83
N ALA A 530 4.92 4.03 -1.85
CA ALA A 530 4.89 2.57 -1.69
C ALA A 530 4.47 2.12 -0.27
N THR A 531 4.51 3.00 0.73
CA THR A 531 4.04 2.67 2.09
C THR A 531 2.55 2.36 2.16
N ARG A 532 1.77 2.65 1.12
CA ARG A 532 0.35 2.25 0.99
C ARG A 532 0.15 0.75 1.09
N ALA A 533 1.14 -0.05 0.68
CA ALA A 533 1.10 -1.51 0.79
C ALA A 533 1.19 -2.03 2.25
N ILE A 534 1.50 -1.16 3.22
CA ILE A 534 1.61 -1.50 4.64
C ILE A 534 0.24 -1.35 5.30
N GLU A 535 -0.35 -2.46 5.72
CA GLU A 535 -1.69 -2.52 6.33
C GLU A 535 -1.73 -1.89 7.72
N SER A 536 -0.68 -2.10 8.54
CA SER A 536 -0.58 -1.51 9.88
C SER A 536 -0.31 -0.01 9.78
N ARG A 537 -1.25 0.80 10.28
CA ARG A 537 -1.11 2.27 10.32
C ARG A 537 0.11 2.71 11.11
N LYS A 538 0.40 2.06 12.24
CA LYS A 538 1.60 2.29 13.06
C LYS A 538 2.86 2.08 12.24
N SER A 539 3.03 0.89 11.65
CA SER A 539 4.20 0.56 10.84
C SER A 539 4.33 1.48 9.63
N ARG A 540 3.20 1.85 8.98
CA ARG A 540 3.17 2.81 7.87
C ARG A 540 3.68 4.19 8.28
N LEU A 541 3.18 4.76 9.39
CA LEU A 541 3.61 6.08 9.86
C LEU A 541 5.08 6.09 10.29
N ILE A 542 5.56 5.05 10.97
CA ILE A 542 6.98 4.93 11.34
C ILE A 542 7.82 4.81 10.08
N THR A 543 7.44 3.98 9.12
CA THR A 543 8.17 3.83 7.85
C THR A 543 8.25 5.16 7.10
N ILE A 544 7.17 5.93 7.01
CA ILE A 544 7.17 7.27 6.42
C ILE A 544 8.15 8.20 7.14
N ALA A 545 8.21 8.13 8.47
CA ALA A 545 9.09 8.99 9.28
C ALA A 545 10.58 8.66 9.13
N ILE A 546 10.95 7.41 8.82
CA ILE A 546 12.35 6.98 8.71
C ILE A 546 12.89 6.95 7.28
N ILE A 547 12.03 6.89 6.25
CA ILE A 547 12.45 6.93 4.83
C ILE A 547 13.36 8.14 4.53
N PRO A 548 13.14 9.36 5.05
CA PRO A 548 14.04 10.50 4.79
C PRO A 548 15.49 10.28 5.19
N PHE A 549 15.81 9.33 6.07
CA PHE A 549 17.18 8.98 6.46
C PHE A 549 17.89 8.09 5.44
N MET A 550 17.14 7.47 4.51
CA MET A 550 17.75 6.76 3.38
C MET A 550 18.33 7.78 2.40
N SER A 551 19.62 7.60 2.08
CA SER A 551 20.32 8.50 1.14
C SER A 551 19.75 8.31 -0.27
N CYS A 552 18.98 9.27 -0.77
CA CYS A 552 18.49 9.23 -2.15
C CYS A 552 19.59 9.64 -3.17
N ALA A 553 19.36 9.32 -4.44
CA ALA A 553 20.29 9.60 -5.53
C ALA A 553 20.67 11.09 -5.64
N GLY A 554 19.75 12.02 -5.35
CA GLY A 554 20.01 13.46 -5.39
C GLY A 554 20.99 13.97 -4.32
N ARG A 555 21.29 13.17 -3.29
CA ARG A 555 22.33 13.48 -2.29
C ARG A 555 23.72 12.99 -2.71
N LEU A 556 23.81 12.05 -3.64
CA LEU A 556 25.06 11.42 -4.02
C LEU A 556 26.10 12.43 -4.55
N PRO A 557 25.76 13.40 -5.44
CA PRO A 557 26.73 14.36 -5.97
C PRO A 557 27.46 15.14 -4.88
N ILE A 558 26.74 15.64 -3.86
CA ILE A 558 27.37 16.39 -2.77
C ILE A 558 28.27 15.50 -1.90
N PHE A 559 27.89 14.22 -1.69
CA PHE A 559 28.74 13.30 -0.94
C PHE A 559 30.01 12.95 -1.72
N VAL A 560 29.91 12.77 -3.05
CA VAL A 560 31.08 12.52 -3.91
C VAL A 560 32.02 13.74 -3.90
N LEU A 561 31.46 14.95 -4.02
CA LEU A 561 32.23 16.22 -3.97
C LEU A 561 33.01 16.34 -2.65
N LEU A 562 32.32 16.22 -1.51
CA LEU A 562 32.92 16.35 -0.20
C LEU A 562 33.88 15.19 0.16
N ALA A 563 33.50 13.95 -0.18
CA ALA A 563 34.39 12.80 0.03
C ALA A 563 35.67 12.92 -0.83
N GLY A 564 35.55 13.40 -2.08
CA GLY A 564 36.71 13.66 -2.94
C GLY A 564 37.63 14.77 -2.40
N ALA A 565 37.03 15.86 -1.88
CA ALA A 565 37.79 16.98 -1.32
C ALA A 565 38.52 16.63 -0.03
N PHE A 566 37.88 15.91 0.90
CA PHE A 566 38.42 15.70 2.25
C PHE A 566 39.00 14.30 2.49
N PHE A 567 38.63 13.30 1.68
CA PHE A 567 39.08 11.90 1.80
C PHE A 567 39.59 11.34 0.46
N PRO A 568 40.55 11.97 -0.23
CA PRO A 568 40.94 11.59 -1.58
C PRO A 568 41.42 10.15 -1.72
N HIS A 569 42.04 9.57 -0.68
CA HIS A 569 42.53 8.20 -0.68
C HIS A 569 41.48 7.16 -0.26
N ASN A 570 40.42 7.60 0.46
CA ASN A 570 39.41 6.71 1.07
C ASN A 570 37.97 7.18 0.80
N SER A 571 37.70 7.87 -0.32
CA SER A 571 36.41 8.43 -0.65
C SER A 571 35.27 7.40 -0.68
N ALA A 572 35.56 6.20 -1.21
CA ALA A 572 34.58 5.11 -1.23
C ALA A 572 34.21 4.63 0.20
N LEU A 573 35.18 4.58 1.12
CA LEU A 573 34.92 4.21 2.51
C LEU A 573 34.12 5.28 3.24
N ALA A 574 34.39 6.54 3.01
CA ALA A 574 33.62 7.67 3.55
C ALA A 574 32.17 7.63 3.07
N LEU A 575 31.96 7.40 1.77
CA LEU A 575 30.63 7.22 1.20
C LEU A 575 29.88 6.03 1.85
N LEU A 576 30.53 4.88 1.95
CA LEU A 576 29.93 3.70 2.60
C LEU A 576 29.58 4.00 4.06
N GLY A 577 30.42 4.72 4.77
CA GLY A 577 30.18 5.15 6.15
C GLY A 577 28.94 6.03 6.30
N ILE A 578 28.73 6.99 5.40
CA ILE A 578 27.55 7.86 5.38
C ILE A 578 26.28 7.06 5.10
N TYR A 579 26.31 6.14 4.12
CA TYR A 579 25.15 5.27 3.84
C TYR A 579 24.82 4.36 5.03
N PHE A 580 25.84 3.79 5.67
CA PHE A 580 25.64 2.97 6.86
C PHE A 580 25.08 3.78 8.03
N LEU A 581 25.54 5.02 8.22
CA LEU A 581 25.02 5.93 9.23
C LEU A 581 23.53 6.23 9.00
N GLY A 582 23.10 6.44 7.75
CA GLY A 582 21.70 6.67 7.41
C GLY A 582 20.82 5.48 7.80
N VAL A 583 21.25 4.26 7.48
CA VAL A 583 20.55 3.02 7.89
C VAL A 583 20.51 2.89 9.42
N LEU A 584 21.62 3.16 10.10
CA LEU A 584 21.71 3.08 11.57
C LEU A 584 20.73 4.08 12.21
N MET A 585 20.69 5.31 11.73
CA MET A 585 19.78 6.36 12.23
C MET A 585 18.30 6.00 11.95
N ALA A 586 18.01 5.38 10.82
CA ALA A 586 16.66 4.88 10.53
C ALA A 586 16.24 3.77 11.51
N ILE A 587 17.13 2.83 11.81
CA ILE A 587 16.87 1.75 12.78
C ILE A 587 16.67 2.33 14.18
N LEU A 588 17.55 3.20 14.66
CA LEU A 588 17.41 3.85 15.96
C LEU A 588 16.09 4.62 16.07
N SER A 589 15.76 5.37 15.04
CA SER A 589 14.52 6.13 14.95
C SER A 589 13.28 5.23 14.93
N ALA A 590 13.32 4.11 14.20
CA ALA A 590 12.23 3.14 14.20
C ALA A 590 11.99 2.56 15.60
N VAL A 591 13.04 2.16 16.30
CA VAL A 591 12.97 1.63 17.67
C VAL A 591 12.40 2.67 18.64
N VAL A 592 12.84 3.93 18.55
CA VAL A 592 12.33 5.01 19.40
C VAL A 592 10.85 5.29 19.09
N LEU A 593 10.50 5.52 17.81
CA LEU A 593 9.14 5.84 17.41
C LEU A 593 8.15 4.70 17.70
N SER A 594 8.58 3.44 17.62
CA SER A 594 7.72 2.29 17.92
C SER A 594 7.27 2.22 19.38
N ARG A 595 8.01 2.87 20.30
CA ARG A 595 7.65 2.97 21.72
C ARG A 595 6.65 4.09 22.00
N PHE A 596 6.67 5.16 21.19
CA PHE A 596 5.78 6.31 21.36
C PHE A 596 4.44 6.12 20.65
N ILE A 597 4.44 5.51 19.47
CA ILE A 597 3.22 5.26 18.70
C ILE A 597 2.65 3.91 19.16
N LYS A 598 1.67 3.98 20.09
CA LYS A 598 0.94 2.81 20.59
C LYS A 598 -0.33 2.68 19.77
N GLU A 599 -0.42 1.70 18.93
CA GLU A 599 -1.66 1.20 18.29
C GLU A 599 -1.65 -0.33 18.41
N ASP A 600 -2.83 -0.93 18.42
CA ASP A 600 -2.95 -2.39 18.39
C ASP A 600 -2.28 -2.93 17.13
N ASP A 601 -1.29 -3.79 17.30
CA ASP A 601 -0.59 -4.42 16.20
C ASP A 601 -1.56 -5.38 15.50
N LEU A 602 -1.87 -5.09 14.24
CA LEU A 602 -2.57 -6.04 13.38
C LEU A 602 -1.69 -7.29 13.22
N PRO A 603 -2.28 -8.49 13.20
CA PRO A 603 -1.51 -9.72 13.04
C PRO A 603 -0.73 -9.69 11.74
N PHE A 604 0.47 -10.24 11.78
CA PHE A 604 1.25 -10.47 10.58
C PHE A 604 0.72 -11.70 9.86
N VAL A 605 -0.21 -11.50 8.98
CA VAL A 605 -0.64 -12.57 8.08
C VAL A 605 -0.31 -12.14 6.66
N MET A 606 0.63 -12.82 6.03
CA MET A 606 1.06 -12.49 4.67
C MET A 606 0.77 -13.65 3.73
N GLU A 607 0.04 -13.36 2.66
CA GLU A 607 -0.16 -14.29 1.57
C GLU A 607 1.05 -14.32 0.65
N LEU A 608 1.38 -15.50 0.20
CA LEU A 608 2.40 -15.73 -0.81
C LEU A 608 1.71 -16.14 -2.11
N PRO A 609 1.31 -15.18 -2.97
CA PRO A 609 0.62 -15.48 -4.21
C PRO A 609 1.51 -16.33 -5.14
N PRO A 610 0.96 -17.17 -6.02
CA PRO A 610 1.74 -17.91 -6.98
C PRO A 610 2.51 -16.94 -7.90
N TYR A 611 3.69 -17.36 -8.38
CA TYR A 611 4.41 -16.58 -9.39
C TYR A 611 3.62 -16.51 -10.68
N ARG A 612 3.48 -15.32 -11.21
CA ARG A 612 2.83 -15.05 -12.51
C ARG A 612 3.76 -14.26 -13.40
N VAL A 613 3.77 -14.58 -14.69
CA VAL A 613 4.48 -13.77 -15.68
C VAL A 613 3.63 -12.53 -15.95
N PRO A 614 4.10 -11.32 -15.59
CA PRO A 614 3.33 -10.13 -15.83
C PRO A 614 3.24 -9.82 -17.33
N THR A 615 2.10 -9.31 -17.78
CA THR A 615 1.93 -8.91 -19.18
C THR A 615 2.58 -7.55 -19.44
N GLY A 616 3.28 -7.40 -20.58
CA GLY A 616 3.96 -6.15 -20.92
C GLY A 616 3.02 -4.93 -20.93
N LYS A 617 1.75 -5.14 -21.32
CA LYS A 617 0.71 -4.09 -21.31
C LYS A 617 0.36 -3.65 -19.88
N ALA A 618 0.28 -4.56 -18.92
CA ALA A 618 0.02 -4.25 -17.52
C ALA A 618 1.19 -3.47 -16.90
N ILE A 619 2.43 -3.94 -17.09
CA ILE A 619 3.64 -3.27 -16.61
C ILE A 619 3.71 -1.83 -17.14
N TRP A 620 3.51 -1.64 -18.47
CA TRP A 620 3.56 -0.32 -19.07
C TRP A 620 2.49 0.61 -18.52
N ARG A 621 1.26 0.12 -18.34
CA ARG A 621 0.17 0.90 -17.75
C ARG A 621 0.50 1.32 -16.33
N HIS A 622 0.91 0.38 -15.46
CA HIS A 622 1.26 0.67 -14.07
C HIS A 622 2.42 1.67 -13.98
N THR A 623 3.44 1.51 -14.81
CA THR A 623 4.58 2.43 -14.88
C THR A 623 4.14 3.82 -15.28
N TRP A 624 3.32 3.93 -16.33
CA TRP A 624 2.84 5.21 -16.82
C TRP A 624 1.90 5.92 -15.85
N GLU A 625 0.97 5.18 -15.21
CA GLU A 625 0.08 5.75 -14.19
C GLU A 625 0.86 6.31 -12.98
N LYS A 626 1.87 5.59 -12.50
CA LYS A 626 2.73 6.05 -11.41
C LYS A 626 3.58 7.26 -11.83
N GLY A 627 4.09 7.27 -13.05
CA GLY A 627 4.83 8.40 -13.63
C GLY A 627 3.95 9.64 -13.82
N LYS A 628 2.73 9.45 -14.32
CA LYS A 628 1.74 10.53 -14.47
C LYS A 628 1.37 11.14 -13.11
N GLN A 629 1.10 10.29 -12.11
CA GLN A 629 0.82 10.76 -10.74
C GLN A 629 2.00 11.54 -10.14
N TYR A 630 3.24 11.12 -10.43
CA TYR A 630 4.43 11.86 -10.02
C TYR A 630 4.45 13.25 -10.66
N LEU A 631 4.27 13.35 -11.98
CA LEU A 631 4.26 14.64 -12.69
C LEU A 631 3.14 15.56 -12.18
N GLU A 632 1.91 15.08 -12.10
CA GLU A 632 0.76 15.88 -11.67
C GLU A 632 0.90 16.43 -10.25
N LYS A 633 1.46 15.63 -9.34
CA LYS A 633 1.58 16.02 -7.93
C LYS A 633 2.82 16.84 -7.63
N MET A 634 3.89 16.67 -8.41
CA MET A 634 5.20 17.27 -8.12
C MET A 634 5.51 18.49 -8.96
N ALA A 635 5.14 18.51 -10.25
CA ALA A 635 5.48 19.60 -11.16
C ALA A 635 5.01 20.98 -10.66
N THR A 636 3.75 21.09 -10.23
CA THR A 636 3.19 22.35 -9.70
C THR A 636 3.86 22.80 -8.41
N THR A 637 4.14 21.87 -7.51
CA THR A 637 4.75 22.20 -6.20
C THR A 637 6.20 22.63 -6.36
N ILE A 638 6.96 21.94 -7.23
CA ILE A 638 8.36 22.26 -7.48
C ILE A 638 8.47 23.56 -8.26
N LEU A 639 7.59 23.79 -9.26
CA LEU A 639 7.54 25.05 -9.97
C LEU A 639 7.35 26.25 -9.01
N ILE A 640 6.36 26.16 -8.11
CA ILE A 640 6.15 27.22 -7.12
C ILE A 640 7.38 27.38 -6.22
N GLY A 641 7.95 26.28 -5.76
CA GLY A 641 9.16 26.28 -4.93
C GLY A 641 10.37 26.92 -5.63
N SER A 642 10.61 26.57 -6.91
CA SER A 642 11.70 27.13 -7.71
C SER A 642 11.53 28.63 -7.93
N VAL A 643 10.32 29.07 -8.29
CA VAL A 643 10.02 30.50 -8.47
C VAL A 643 10.23 31.26 -7.16
N VAL A 644 9.78 30.74 -6.01
CA VAL A 644 9.98 31.38 -4.71
C VAL A 644 11.47 31.51 -4.38
N ILE A 645 12.26 30.45 -4.57
CA ILE A 645 13.71 30.49 -4.29
C ILE A 645 14.43 31.42 -5.26
N TRP A 646 14.07 31.38 -6.54
CA TRP A 646 14.60 32.30 -7.49
C TRP A 646 14.32 33.76 -7.07
N CYS A 647 13.09 34.09 -6.69
CA CYS A 647 12.75 35.42 -6.18
C CYS A 647 13.58 35.82 -4.94
N LEU A 648 13.74 34.92 -4.00
CA LEU A 648 14.54 35.16 -2.79
C LEU A 648 16.04 35.36 -3.10
N GLY A 649 16.57 34.68 -4.12
CA GLY A 649 17.96 34.83 -4.57
C GLY A 649 18.19 36.08 -5.46
N TYR A 650 17.20 36.45 -6.25
CA TYR A 650 17.28 37.55 -7.19
C TYR A 650 17.08 38.91 -6.54
N PHE A 651 16.24 39.04 -5.51
CA PHE A 651 15.94 40.30 -4.87
C PHE A 651 16.60 40.44 -3.47
N PRO A 652 17.03 41.70 -3.06
CA PRO A 652 17.10 42.93 -3.84
C PRO A 652 18.26 42.88 -4.85
N ARG A 653 18.04 43.40 -6.07
CA ARG A 653 19.10 43.42 -7.11
C ARG A 653 20.15 44.49 -6.83
N SER A 654 21.40 44.10 -6.99
CA SER A 654 22.52 45.01 -6.85
C SER A 654 23.49 44.88 -8.05
N ASP A 655 24.00 46.00 -8.55
CA ASP A 655 24.96 46.03 -9.66
C ASP A 655 26.44 45.92 -9.20
N LYS A 656 26.65 45.53 -7.91
CA LYS A 656 27.99 45.52 -7.29
C LYS A 656 28.77 44.22 -7.43
N GLY A 657 28.31 43.32 -8.30
CA GLY A 657 28.92 42.01 -8.51
C GLY A 657 28.14 40.86 -7.90
N ALA A 658 28.40 39.59 -8.38
CA ALA A 658 27.65 38.41 -8.04
C ALA A 658 27.72 38.05 -6.55
N GLU A 659 28.88 38.19 -5.92
CA GLU A 659 29.09 37.90 -4.50
C GLU A 659 28.28 38.84 -3.60
N TYR A 660 28.35 40.16 -3.89
CA TYR A 660 27.57 41.18 -3.16
C TYR A 660 26.08 40.95 -3.33
N GLN A 661 25.63 40.55 -4.52
CA GLN A 661 24.24 40.23 -4.81
C GLN A 661 23.77 39.04 -3.96
N GLN A 662 24.55 37.96 -3.89
CA GLN A 662 24.21 36.76 -3.14
C GLN A 662 24.18 37.04 -1.64
N GLU A 663 25.16 37.83 -1.12
CA GLU A 663 25.23 38.16 0.30
C GLU A 663 24.07 39.03 0.79
N HIS A 664 23.58 39.94 -0.07
CA HIS A 664 22.52 40.91 0.27
C HIS A 664 21.14 40.50 -0.24
N SER A 665 21.02 39.40 -0.99
CA SER A 665 19.74 38.83 -1.38
C SER A 665 18.93 38.37 -0.17
N TYR A 666 17.62 38.22 -0.33
CA TYR A 666 16.77 37.69 0.75
C TYR A 666 17.22 36.30 1.20
N ILE A 667 17.68 35.43 0.28
CA ILE A 667 18.20 34.12 0.65
C ILE A 667 19.52 34.23 1.42
N GLY A 668 20.38 35.16 1.08
CA GLY A 668 21.62 35.48 1.81
C GLY A 668 21.34 35.98 3.24
N GLN A 669 20.34 36.87 3.38
CA GLN A 669 19.90 37.37 4.69
C GLN A 669 19.29 36.25 5.53
N LEU A 670 18.50 35.35 4.91
CA LEU A 670 17.96 34.16 5.60
C LEU A 670 19.10 33.21 6.03
N GLY A 671 20.10 32.98 5.17
CA GLY A 671 21.29 32.20 5.51
C GLY A 671 21.98 32.76 6.75
N LYS A 672 22.27 34.06 6.76
CA LYS A 672 22.87 34.74 7.92
C LYS A 672 21.99 34.74 9.17
N ALA A 673 20.66 34.77 9.03
CA ALA A 673 19.73 34.66 10.13
C ALA A 673 19.69 33.24 10.75
N VAL A 674 19.93 32.22 9.95
CA VAL A 674 19.98 30.82 10.42
C VAL A 674 21.36 30.45 10.95
N SER A 675 22.43 31.12 10.50
CA SER A 675 23.84 30.85 10.85
C SER A 675 24.09 30.70 12.35
N PRO A 676 23.54 31.51 13.27
CA PRO A 676 23.76 31.35 14.71
C PRO A 676 23.28 29.97 15.27
N ALA A 677 22.32 29.34 14.62
CA ALA A 677 21.85 28.03 15.01
C ALA A 677 22.74 26.89 14.46
N LEU A 678 23.50 27.16 13.39
CA LEU A 678 24.37 26.21 12.71
C LEU A 678 25.88 26.45 12.99
N ASP A 679 26.25 27.60 13.50
CA ASP A 679 27.61 27.92 13.94
C ASP A 679 28.25 26.88 14.87
N PRO A 680 27.49 26.23 15.83
CA PRO A 680 28.05 25.18 16.65
C PRO A 680 28.48 23.93 15.89
N LEU A 681 28.05 23.81 14.61
CA LEU A 681 28.42 22.73 13.70
C LEU A 681 29.62 23.09 12.83
N GLY A 682 30.15 24.32 12.96
CA GLY A 682 31.24 24.84 12.17
C GLY A 682 30.87 25.26 10.73
N PHE A 683 29.58 25.50 10.44
CA PHE A 683 29.11 25.87 9.12
C PHE A 683 29.33 27.37 8.86
N SER A 684 29.66 27.71 7.63
CA SER A 684 29.72 29.10 7.16
C SER A 684 28.35 29.48 6.54
N TRP A 685 28.04 30.78 6.51
CA TRP A 685 26.83 31.28 5.88
C TRP A 685 26.68 30.82 4.39
N LYS A 686 27.78 30.59 3.68
CA LYS A 686 27.78 30.00 2.31
C LYS A 686 27.27 28.57 2.32
N MET A 687 27.66 27.77 3.29
CA MET A 687 27.15 26.41 3.49
C MET A 687 25.68 26.43 3.87
N ASP A 688 25.25 27.38 4.71
CA ASP A 688 23.86 27.51 5.16
C ASP A 688 22.90 27.81 4.01
N ILE A 689 23.34 28.68 3.05
CA ILE A 689 22.58 28.91 1.82
C ILE A 689 22.46 27.62 1.00
N GLY A 690 23.52 26.82 0.89
CA GLY A 690 23.47 25.51 0.26
C GLY A 690 22.44 24.58 0.89
N LEU A 691 22.31 24.58 2.24
CA LEU A 691 21.27 23.81 2.94
C LEU A 691 19.86 24.32 2.62
N LEU A 692 19.67 25.65 2.52
CA LEU A 692 18.36 26.26 2.21
C LEU A 692 17.91 25.92 0.78
N THR A 693 18.81 26.02 -0.21
CA THR A 693 18.49 25.62 -1.60
C THR A 693 18.22 24.12 -1.71
N GLY A 694 18.94 23.32 -0.95
CA GLY A 694 18.74 21.87 -0.85
C GLY A 694 17.40 21.42 -0.22
N VAL A 695 16.62 22.32 0.37
CA VAL A 695 15.24 22.06 0.78
C VAL A 695 14.33 21.88 -0.45
N VAL A 696 14.57 22.60 -1.52
CA VAL A 696 13.79 22.47 -2.76
C VAL A 696 14.20 21.22 -3.51
N ALA A 697 15.48 21.12 -3.87
CA ALA A 697 16.04 19.94 -4.51
C ALA A 697 17.48 19.72 -4.01
N LYS A 698 17.83 18.49 -3.71
CA LYS A 698 19.13 18.16 -3.08
C LYS A 698 20.31 18.39 -4.01
N GLU A 699 20.09 18.26 -5.29
CA GLU A 699 21.06 18.51 -6.35
C GLU A 699 21.55 19.97 -6.38
N LEU A 700 20.66 20.90 -6.02
CA LEU A 700 20.98 22.34 -6.01
C LEU A 700 22.06 22.71 -5.00
N VAL A 701 22.31 21.88 -4.01
CA VAL A 701 23.37 22.11 -3.02
C VAL A 701 24.73 22.21 -3.69
N VAL A 702 25.07 21.34 -4.64
CA VAL A 702 26.35 21.32 -5.34
C VAL A 702 26.49 22.55 -6.20
N SER A 703 25.49 22.90 -7.02
CA SER A 703 25.50 24.09 -7.84
C SER A 703 25.64 25.37 -7.00
N THR A 704 24.91 25.44 -5.88
CA THR A 704 24.98 26.60 -4.98
C THR A 704 26.38 26.74 -4.36
N LEU A 705 26.97 25.64 -3.87
CA LEU A 705 28.32 25.65 -3.33
C LEU A 705 29.36 26.02 -4.43
N GLY A 706 29.17 25.48 -5.66
CA GLY A 706 29.99 25.83 -6.81
C GLY A 706 30.01 27.33 -7.05
N VAL A 707 28.84 27.97 -7.13
CA VAL A 707 28.73 29.42 -7.33
C VAL A 707 29.29 30.23 -6.15
N MET A 708 29.03 29.77 -4.88
CA MET A 708 29.47 30.51 -3.69
C MET A 708 30.97 30.46 -3.44
N TYR A 709 31.63 29.37 -3.86
CA TYR A 709 33.08 29.22 -3.68
C TYR A 709 33.88 29.53 -4.95
N ALA A 710 33.25 29.67 -6.13
CA ALA A 710 33.88 30.10 -7.36
C ALA A 710 34.37 31.55 -7.30
N SER A 711 33.77 32.41 -6.48
CA SER A 711 34.14 33.83 -6.32
C SER A 711 35.41 34.03 -5.49
N ASP A 712 35.92 33.02 -4.82
CA ASP A 712 37.09 33.13 -3.95
C ASP A 712 38.44 33.06 -4.72
N GLU A 713 38.43 32.63 -6.02
CA GLU A 713 39.61 32.67 -6.90
C GLU A 713 39.21 33.07 -8.33
N PRO A 714 39.90 34.07 -8.95
CA PRO A 714 39.57 34.57 -10.30
C PRO A 714 39.71 33.48 -11.40
N ALA A 715 40.53 32.48 -11.20
CA ALA A 715 40.71 31.37 -12.13
C ALA A 715 39.50 30.40 -12.18
N VAL A 716 38.64 30.41 -11.17
CA VAL A 716 37.42 29.54 -11.11
C VAL A 716 36.28 30.17 -11.90
N SER A 717 36.19 31.50 -11.97
CA SER A 717 35.14 32.20 -12.70
C SER A 717 35.28 31.99 -14.22
N GLU A 718 36.52 31.98 -14.74
CA GLU A 718 36.77 31.69 -16.17
C GLU A 718 36.51 30.22 -16.54
N ALA A 719 36.72 29.26 -15.62
CA ALA A 719 36.47 27.84 -15.87
C ALA A 719 34.98 27.49 -15.82
N VAL A 720 34.18 28.21 -15.03
CA VAL A 720 32.72 28.04 -14.98
C VAL A 720 32.03 28.63 -16.21
N GLU A 721 32.57 29.76 -16.76
CA GLU A 721 32.10 30.33 -18.02
C GLU A 721 32.57 29.53 -19.26
N ALA A 722 33.68 28.78 -19.14
CA ALA A 722 34.24 27.96 -20.23
C ALA A 722 33.74 26.48 -20.21
N ALA A 723 32.85 26.12 -19.30
CA ALA A 723 32.47 24.74 -19.00
C ALA A 723 31.57 24.06 -20.02
N ASP A 724 31.86 24.25 -21.30
CA ASP A 724 31.28 23.42 -22.36
C ASP A 724 32.11 22.14 -22.66
N THR A 725 33.27 21.94 -22.01
CA THR A 725 34.17 20.83 -22.41
C THR A 725 34.82 19.97 -21.31
N ASP A 726 34.82 20.34 -20.00
CA ASP A 726 35.44 19.48 -18.98
C ASP A 726 34.81 19.58 -17.57
N VAL A 727 33.67 18.92 -17.35
CA VAL A 727 33.02 18.80 -16.04
C VAL A 727 33.96 18.18 -14.98
N LEU A 728 34.84 17.29 -15.36
CA LEU A 728 35.86 16.66 -14.48
C LEU A 728 36.92 17.65 -13.96
N ALA A 729 37.30 18.68 -14.75
CA ALA A 729 38.27 19.69 -14.35
C ALA A 729 37.66 20.71 -13.36
N ALA A 730 36.41 21.11 -13.59
CA ALA A 730 35.66 22.01 -12.70
C ALA A 730 35.39 21.37 -11.32
N ASP A 731 35.01 20.10 -11.26
CA ASP A 731 34.83 19.39 -10.01
C ASP A 731 36.10 19.24 -9.19
N THR A 732 37.25 19.01 -9.83
CA THR A 732 38.54 18.89 -9.14
C THR A 732 38.99 20.25 -8.55
N GLN A 733 38.69 21.34 -9.22
CA GLN A 733 39.03 22.71 -8.78
C GLN A 733 38.16 23.14 -7.60
N LEU A 734 36.85 22.88 -7.66
CA LEU A 734 35.92 23.12 -6.55
C LEU A 734 36.28 22.30 -5.30
N GLN A 735 36.71 21.04 -5.47
CA GLN A 735 37.21 20.20 -4.38
C GLN A 735 38.41 20.83 -3.69
N GLY A 736 39.36 21.39 -4.46
CA GLY A 736 40.52 22.08 -3.93
C GLY A 736 40.18 23.36 -3.13
N THR A 737 39.25 24.16 -3.61
CA THR A 737 38.77 25.38 -2.93
C THR A 737 38.04 25.05 -1.63
N LEU A 738 37.14 24.05 -1.66
CA LEU A 738 36.44 23.58 -0.47
C LEU A 738 37.40 23.03 0.60
N ALA A 739 38.40 22.25 0.19
CA ALA A 739 39.40 21.71 1.11
C ALA A 739 40.24 22.78 1.83
N ARG A 740 40.41 23.97 1.22
CA ARG A 740 41.11 25.11 1.83
C ARG A 740 40.19 25.97 2.72
N SER A 741 38.91 26.09 2.36
CA SER A 741 37.97 27.04 2.99
C SER A 741 37.19 26.40 4.16
N VAL A 742 37.04 25.09 4.19
CA VAL A 742 36.22 24.38 5.16
C VAL A 742 37.09 23.42 5.97
N THR A 743 36.88 23.35 7.28
CA THR A 743 37.61 22.42 8.15
C THR A 743 37.07 20.99 8.02
N LEU A 744 37.89 19.94 8.19
CA LEU A 744 37.47 18.57 8.10
C LEU A 744 36.30 18.22 9.08
N PRO A 745 36.28 18.67 10.36
CA PRO A 745 35.13 18.46 11.23
C PRO A 745 33.84 19.07 10.70
N ALA A 746 33.88 20.27 10.13
CA ALA A 746 32.74 20.93 9.52
C ALA A 746 32.25 20.19 8.28
N ALA A 747 33.14 19.69 7.44
CA ALA A 747 32.78 18.88 6.26
C ALA A 747 32.09 17.57 6.65
N VAL A 748 32.59 16.86 7.66
CA VAL A 748 31.95 15.64 8.16
C VAL A 748 30.58 15.96 8.78
N ALA A 749 30.49 17.01 9.58
CA ALA A 749 29.22 17.46 10.16
C ALA A 749 28.21 17.85 9.07
N TYR A 750 28.67 18.50 7.99
CA TYR A 750 27.83 18.89 6.86
C TYR A 750 27.31 17.69 6.08
N MET A 751 28.15 16.67 5.83
CA MET A 751 27.72 15.41 5.22
C MET A 751 26.64 14.71 6.07
N ILE A 752 26.84 14.63 7.40
CA ILE A 752 25.87 14.04 8.33
C ILE A 752 24.57 14.85 8.33
N PHE A 753 24.68 16.17 8.35
CA PHE A 753 23.50 17.05 8.34
C PHE A 753 22.70 16.88 7.05
N ILE A 754 23.35 16.92 5.87
CA ILE A 754 22.69 16.70 4.58
C ILE A 754 22.02 15.33 4.49
N LEU A 755 22.60 14.31 5.10
CA LEU A 755 22.00 12.98 5.16
C LEU A 755 20.67 13.00 5.89
N LEU A 756 20.56 13.69 7.00
CA LEU A 756 19.48 13.51 7.97
C LEU A 756 18.46 14.66 7.99
N TYR A 757 18.83 15.88 7.48
CA TYR A 757 18.00 17.06 7.60
C TYR A 757 16.73 17.00 6.73
N PHE A 758 15.99 18.07 6.75
CA PHE A 758 14.71 18.26 6.07
C PHE A 758 14.67 17.56 4.69
N PRO A 759 13.65 16.75 4.41
CA PRO A 759 13.48 16.13 3.10
C PRO A 759 13.18 17.22 2.04
N CYS A 760 13.39 16.92 0.76
CA CYS A 760 13.03 17.87 -0.30
C CYS A 760 11.51 18.17 -0.29
N ILE A 761 11.10 19.31 -0.84
CA ILE A 761 9.69 19.74 -0.89
C ILE A 761 8.78 18.64 -1.47
N ALA A 762 9.24 17.95 -2.52
CA ALA A 762 8.52 16.84 -3.12
C ALA A 762 8.21 15.72 -2.10
N THR A 763 9.18 15.36 -1.28
CA THR A 763 9.02 14.37 -0.20
C THR A 763 8.07 14.87 0.89
N PHE A 764 8.17 16.15 1.27
CA PHE A 764 7.24 16.76 2.24
C PHE A 764 5.78 16.69 1.78
N VAL A 765 5.53 17.01 0.51
CA VAL A 765 4.18 16.90 -0.09
C VAL A 765 3.72 15.45 -0.17
N ALA A 766 4.61 14.50 -0.50
CA ALA A 766 4.30 13.08 -0.49
C ALA A 766 3.89 12.60 0.91
N ILE A 767 4.62 13.00 1.98
CA ILE A 767 4.26 12.69 3.37
C ILE A 767 2.86 13.23 3.70
N LYS A 768 2.56 14.49 3.36
CA LYS A 768 1.24 15.09 3.58
C LYS A 768 0.14 14.33 2.86
N ASN A 769 0.36 13.95 1.61
CA ASN A 769 -0.63 13.25 0.80
C ASN A 769 -0.89 11.84 1.34
N GLU A 770 0.15 11.10 1.75
CA GLU A 770 0.02 9.75 2.28
C GLU A 770 -0.54 9.70 3.73
N THR A 771 -0.28 10.73 4.53
CA THR A 771 -0.80 10.79 5.91
C THR A 771 -2.14 11.53 6.01
N GLY A 772 -2.55 12.27 4.96
CA GLY A 772 -3.78 13.07 4.90
C GLY A 772 -3.77 14.32 5.79
N LYS A 773 -2.69 14.59 6.55
CA LYS A 773 -2.63 15.68 7.54
C LYS A 773 -1.31 16.44 7.47
N TRP A 774 -1.38 17.77 7.36
CA TRP A 774 -0.21 18.66 7.41
C TRP A 774 0.60 18.52 8.70
N ARG A 775 -0.08 18.26 9.83
CA ARG A 775 0.58 18.09 11.15
C ARG A 775 1.62 16.98 11.15
N TRP A 776 1.35 15.86 10.46
CA TRP A 776 2.31 14.77 10.35
C TRP A 776 3.52 15.13 9.48
N ALA A 777 3.32 15.81 8.36
CA ALA A 777 4.41 16.24 7.51
C ALA A 777 5.32 17.24 8.25
N ILE A 778 4.75 18.20 8.94
CA ILE A 778 5.50 19.17 9.76
C ILE A 778 6.24 18.46 10.91
N ALA A 779 5.57 17.52 11.60
CA ALA A 779 6.18 16.77 12.70
C ALA A 779 7.39 15.92 12.24
N VAL A 780 7.28 15.25 11.08
CA VAL A 780 8.39 14.49 10.49
C VAL A 780 9.55 15.43 10.12
N CYS A 781 9.28 16.58 9.53
CA CYS A 781 10.32 17.54 9.18
C CYS A 781 11.02 18.14 10.40
N ALA A 782 10.25 18.53 11.41
CA ALA A 782 10.83 19.04 12.66
C ALA A 782 11.69 17.96 13.36
N TYR A 783 11.19 16.74 13.40
CA TYR A 783 11.92 15.61 13.93
C TYR A 783 13.23 15.33 13.18
N THR A 784 13.20 15.27 11.84
CA THR A 784 14.41 15.05 11.04
C THR A 784 15.44 16.16 11.22
N MET A 785 15.01 17.43 11.36
CA MET A 785 15.90 18.57 11.66
C MET A 785 16.59 18.43 13.01
N VAL A 786 15.84 18.08 14.07
CA VAL A 786 16.40 17.85 15.40
C VAL A 786 17.43 16.72 15.38
N VAL A 787 17.09 15.58 14.75
CA VAL A 787 17.99 14.44 14.63
C VAL A 787 19.25 14.81 13.83
N ALA A 788 19.10 15.55 12.73
CA ALA A 788 20.20 16.00 11.90
C ALA A 788 21.16 16.91 12.67
N TRP A 789 20.62 17.89 13.41
CA TRP A 789 21.43 18.82 14.22
C TRP A 789 22.20 18.08 15.31
N LEU A 790 21.54 17.20 16.07
CA LEU A 790 22.19 16.43 17.13
C LEU A 790 23.28 15.47 16.58
N ALA A 791 23.00 14.78 15.50
CA ALA A 791 23.95 13.85 14.89
C ALA A 791 25.15 14.60 14.28
N ALA A 792 24.94 15.74 13.63
CA ALA A 792 26.00 16.56 13.07
C ALA A 792 26.85 17.20 14.17
N PHE A 793 26.23 17.67 15.27
CA PHE A 793 26.95 18.19 16.44
C PHE A 793 27.86 17.15 17.06
N ILE A 794 27.36 15.93 17.26
CA ILE A 794 28.16 14.79 17.75
C ILE A 794 29.30 14.50 16.75
N GLY A 795 29.00 14.45 15.45
CA GLY A 795 29.96 14.19 14.39
C GLY A 795 31.09 15.23 14.34
N PHE A 796 30.72 16.53 14.48
CA PHE A 796 31.68 17.65 14.55
C PHE A 796 32.67 17.47 15.70
N HIS A 797 32.16 17.28 16.92
CA HIS A 797 33.01 17.16 18.11
C HIS A 797 33.84 15.88 18.13
N ILE A 798 33.30 14.74 17.68
CA ILE A 798 34.08 13.50 17.57
C ILE A 798 35.23 13.70 16.58
N THR A 799 34.96 14.29 15.41
CA THR A 799 36.00 14.51 14.39
C THR A 799 37.03 15.52 14.87
N ALA A 800 36.61 16.57 15.57
CA ALA A 800 37.51 17.59 16.15
C ALA A 800 38.39 17.01 17.29
N LEU A 801 37.95 15.96 17.98
CA LEU A 801 38.73 15.26 19.01
C LEU A 801 39.74 14.27 18.43
N LEU A 802 39.50 13.76 17.21
CA LEU A 802 40.34 12.76 16.54
C LEU A 802 41.48 13.40 15.72
N ILE A 803 41.40 14.69 15.43
CA ILE A 803 42.41 15.49 14.73
C ILE A 803 43.21 16.29 15.76
#